data_3ec0b4aa6bb8a4fd3c9f1c62f33a2da8
#
_entry.id   3ec0b4aa6bb8a4fd3c9f1c62f33a2da8
#
_cell.length_a   1.000
_cell.length_b   1.000
_cell.length_c   1.000
_cell.angle_alpha   90.00
_cell.angle_beta   90.00
_cell.angle_gamma   90.00
#
_symmetry.space_group_name_H-M   'P 1'
#
loop_
_entity.id
_entity.type
_entity.pdbx_description
1 polymer ?
#
loop_
_entity_poly.entity_id
_entity_poly.type
_entity_poly.pdbx_seq_one_letter_code
_entity_poly.pdbx_strand_id
1 'polypeptide(L)'
;MKKTFALLLLAVQTTVYGQFPELAKTPPMGWNSWNAFDLNINSKVVKAVADSMVSKGLAAAGYQYIVIDDGWQIDRDKNGKIIADSTRFPEGIKYLADYIHSRGLKFGIYTCCGTKTCGGRPASYGYETIDAKTYAEWGVDFVKEDWCNTDGLDTRTQYKIMSDAIRATGRPMVLSLCEWGISSPWEWGKGIGAMWRTTSDIQDCFNCVRNWGGMGYILILEKNVNLAPFAGPGQWNDLDMLEVGNKALTPTECRSHFAMWCMLAAPLIAGNNISTMNDTIRDILTAPEIIAIDQDPLGIQGTRIRNDAGLQVWQKPLKDGSIAVALLNVTNVSAGMYVTLEEIGFKKDVTSSVRDLWNRKDLEATIDSFKTIIEPHEAVVVKIKGKKSSVSTLKFEKASIKINKGNHQCIQLTVIPSIAPLAVTSSNEDNLSLSIAGVNTYKLTALKEGNCIIKASSSDGTLSSSCNVQILPSSIPSTWEFEDIKDNKASAVYKDGVFSIEGAGADIWSSSDQFAFVHRKVEKDNYISARIISQTNTDPWAKTGLMFRESKAPNSSFVIICVTPGNGVSLQWRETTGGTCNKKDFSAESLPVYLKLSKNGSTFIVYKSINGKQWDLLGDIALNRSFIEPYLVGMAVCAHSSHMLNLSKFDQLSIGPSEKK
;
A
#
# COMPACT_ATOMS: atom_id res chain seq x y z
N MET A 1 47.09 37.99 0.33
CA MET A 1 45.89 37.84 -0.45
C MET A 1 45.65 36.33 -0.67
N LYS A 2 44.84 35.70 0.18
CA LYS A 2 44.46 34.30 0.04
C LYS A 2 43.07 34.25 -0.62
N LYS A 3 42.99 33.73 -1.84
CA LYS A 3 41.71 33.51 -2.54
C LYS A 3 41.11 32.20 -2.05
N THR A 4 40.01 32.28 -1.33
CA THR A 4 39.17 31.13 -0.93
C THR A 4 38.27 30.80 -2.11
N PHE A 5 38.49 29.64 -2.73
CA PHE A 5 37.57 29.07 -3.71
C PHE A 5 36.44 28.37 -2.95
N ALA A 6 35.24 28.92 -3.03
CA ALA A 6 34.04 28.23 -2.57
C ALA A 6 33.59 27.25 -3.68
N LEU A 7 33.75 25.97 -3.43
CA LEU A 7 33.16 24.91 -4.26
C LEU A 7 31.63 24.90 -3.99
N LEU A 8 30.84 25.36 -4.95
CA LEU A 8 29.39 25.14 -4.97
C LEU A 8 29.17 23.69 -5.34
N LEU A 9 28.87 22.83 -4.36
CA LEU A 9 28.30 21.50 -4.64
C LEU A 9 26.85 21.72 -5.13
N LEU A 10 26.67 21.65 -6.44
CA LEU A 10 25.34 21.42 -7.03
C LEU A 10 24.91 20.00 -6.63
N ALA A 11 24.02 19.87 -5.67
CA ALA A 11 23.30 18.65 -5.46
C ALA A 11 22.40 18.42 -6.70
N VAL A 12 22.85 17.58 -7.61
CA VAL A 12 22.01 17.05 -8.68
C VAL A 12 20.97 16.18 -8.00
N GLN A 13 19.79 16.75 -7.73
CA GLN A 13 18.62 15.94 -7.44
C GLN A 13 18.36 15.11 -8.68
N THR A 14 18.76 13.86 -8.67
CA THR A 14 18.31 12.87 -9.66
C THR A 14 16.81 12.70 -9.46
N THR A 15 16.03 13.44 -10.22
CA THR A 15 14.61 13.17 -10.36
C THR A 15 14.49 11.76 -10.92
N VAL A 16 14.12 10.82 -10.08
CA VAL A 16 13.74 9.47 -10.53
C VAL A 16 12.42 9.66 -11.25
N TYR A 17 12.48 9.71 -12.56
CA TYR A 17 11.30 9.73 -13.43
C TYR A 17 10.56 8.41 -13.31
N GLY A 18 9.23 8.43 -13.57
CA GLY A 18 8.43 7.22 -13.75
C GLY A 18 9.04 6.29 -14.82
N GLN A 19 8.45 5.11 -15.03
CA GLN A 19 8.93 4.08 -15.97
C GLN A 19 9.24 4.69 -17.36
N PHE A 20 8.34 5.57 -17.86
CA PHE A 20 8.53 6.43 -19.03
C PHE A 20 8.08 7.84 -18.66
N PRO A 21 8.97 8.84 -18.69
CA PRO A 21 8.68 10.20 -18.18
C PRO A 21 7.51 10.93 -18.88
N GLU A 22 7.18 10.52 -20.07
CA GLU A 22 6.06 11.09 -20.86
C GLU A 22 4.71 10.46 -20.55
N LEU A 23 4.68 9.29 -19.90
CA LEU A 23 3.44 8.58 -19.59
C LEU A 23 2.85 9.00 -18.24
N ALA A 24 1.53 8.89 -18.14
CA ALA A 24 0.78 9.08 -16.90
C ALA A 24 1.14 10.38 -16.16
N LYS A 25 1.36 11.49 -16.87
CA LYS A 25 1.61 12.82 -16.26
C LYS A 25 0.44 13.30 -15.42
N THR A 26 -0.75 12.88 -15.76
CA THR A 26 -1.97 12.94 -14.96
C THR A 26 -2.48 11.52 -14.73
N PRO A 27 -3.38 11.28 -13.78
CA PRO A 27 -3.92 9.93 -13.54
C PRO A 27 -4.50 9.32 -14.83
N PRO A 28 -4.18 8.07 -15.18
CA PRO A 28 -4.76 7.39 -16.34
C PRO A 28 -6.28 7.34 -16.27
N MET A 29 -6.95 7.60 -17.40
CA MET A 29 -8.39 7.49 -17.55
C MET A 29 -8.73 6.44 -18.61
N GLY A 30 -9.65 5.53 -18.29
CA GLY A 30 -9.98 4.44 -19.19
C GLY A 30 -11.14 3.57 -18.70
N TRP A 31 -11.17 2.35 -19.22
CA TRP A 31 -12.11 1.31 -18.86
C TRP A 31 -11.38 -0.02 -18.72
N ASN A 32 -11.82 -0.84 -17.77
CA ASN A 32 -11.36 -2.21 -17.61
C ASN A 32 -12.56 -3.17 -17.56
N SER A 33 -12.39 -4.35 -18.14
CA SER A 33 -13.49 -5.30 -18.36
C SER A 33 -13.94 -6.07 -17.13
N TRP A 34 -13.13 -6.14 -16.05
CA TRP A 34 -13.31 -7.10 -14.98
C TRP A 34 -14.65 -6.97 -14.25
N ASN A 35 -14.94 -5.81 -13.67
CA ASN A 35 -16.10 -5.65 -12.77
C ASN A 35 -17.44 -5.81 -13.47
N ALA A 36 -17.52 -5.53 -14.78
CA ALA A 36 -18.76 -5.73 -15.55
C ALA A 36 -18.89 -7.10 -16.19
N PHE A 37 -17.78 -7.77 -16.51
CA PHE A 37 -17.80 -8.97 -17.37
C PHE A 37 -17.05 -10.18 -16.80
N ASP A 38 -16.23 -9.99 -15.77
CA ASP A 38 -15.39 -11.06 -15.21
C ASP A 38 -14.58 -11.76 -16.32
N LEU A 39 -14.49 -13.06 -16.29
CA LEU A 39 -13.88 -13.87 -17.36
C LEU A 39 -14.68 -13.90 -18.68
N ASN A 40 -15.89 -13.31 -18.74
CA ASN A 40 -16.77 -13.36 -19.90
C ASN A 40 -16.50 -12.26 -20.93
N ILE A 41 -15.23 -11.97 -21.18
CA ILE A 41 -14.79 -10.97 -22.14
C ILE A 41 -14.53 -11.58 -23.52
N ASN A 42 -14.82 -10.84 -24.57
CA ASN A 42 -14.54 -11.21 -25.97
C ASN A 42 -14.42 -9.98 -26.87
N SER A 43 -13.93 -10.18 -28.09
CA SER A 43 -13.65 -9.07 -29.02
C SER A 43 -14.91 -8.27 -29.39
N LYS A 44 -16.09 -8.88 -29.45
CA LYS A 44 -17.36 -8.19 -29.72
C LYS A 44 -17.72 -7.21 -28.60
N VAL A 45 -17.61 -7.65 -27.34
CA VAL A 45 -17.88 -6.79 -26.17
C VAL A 45 -16.89 -5.62 -26.14
N VAL A 46 -15.60 -5.89 -26.31
CA VAL A 46 -14.55 -4.85 -26.27
C VAL A 46 -14.75 -3.81 -27.35
N LYS A 47 -15.05 -4.23 -28.60
CA LYS A 47 -15.34 -3.31 -29.70
C LYS A 47 -16.59 -2.46 -29.41
N ALA A 48 -17.65 -3.04 -28.89
CA ALA A 48 -18.88 -2.31 -28.53
C ALA A 48 -18.64 -1.29 -27.42
N VAL A 49 -17.79 -1.61 -26.43
CA VAL A 49 -17.39 -0.67 -25.37
C VAL A 49 -16.55 0.46 -25.95
N ALA A 50 -15.58 0.16 -26.82
CA ALA A 50 -14.74 1.19 -27.46
C ALA A 50 -15.58 2.17 -28.30
N ASP A 51 -16.52 1.65 -29.11
CA ASP A 51 -17.46 2.48 -29.88
C ASP A 51 -18.36 3.33 -28.97
N SER A 52 -18.83 2.75 -27.86
CA SER A 52 -19.66 3.45 -26.87
C SER A 52 -18.87 4.51 -26.11
N MET A 53 -17.60 4.28 -25.85
CA MET A 53 -16.72 5.24 -25.18
C MET A 53 -16.55 6.52 -26.02
N VAL A 54 -16.49 6.37 -27.34
CA VAL A 54 -16.48 7.49 -28.28
C VAL A 54 -17.85 8.14 -28.41
N SER A 55 -18.88 7.34 -28.73
CA SER A 55 -20.23 7.86 -29.06
C SER A 55 -20.96 8.48 -27.86
N LYS A 56 -20.68 8.03 -26.62
CA LYS A 56 -21.26 8.57 -25.39
C LYS A 56 -20.41 9.69 -24.75
N GLY A 57 -19.32 10.11 -25.39
CA GLY A 57 -18.54 11.28 -24.99
C GLY A 57 -17.46 11.04 -23.93
N LEU A 58 -17.22 9.79 -23.48
CA LEU A 58 -16.16 9.50 -22.50
C LEU A 58 -14.76 9.80 -23.08
N ALA A 59 -14.52 9.44 -24.35
CA ALA A 59 -13.26 9.77 -25.03
C ALA A 59 -13.02 11.30 -25.06
N ALA A 60 -14.05 12.09 -25.35
CA ALA A 60 -13.98 13.56 -25.32
C ALA A 60 -13.76 14.12 -23.90
N ALA A 61 -14.22 13.41 -22.87
CA ALA A 61 -13.98 13.75 -21.47
C ALA A 61 -12.59 13.36 -20.95
N GLY A 62 -11.76 12.64 -21.76
CA GLY A 62 -10.38 12.30 -21.42
C GLY A 62 -10.10 10.81 -21.20
N TYR A 63 -11.10 9.93 -21.27
CA TYR A 63 -10.89 8.48 -21.17
C TYR A 63 -10.20 7.97 -22.43
N GLN A 64 -9.03 7.36 -22.27
CA GLN A 64 -8.17 6.95 -23.39
C GLN A 64 -7.96 5.44 -23.47
N TYR A 65 -7.93 4.73 -22.34
CA TYR A 65 -7.53 3.33 -22.29
C TYR A 65 -8.73 2.39 -22.32
N ILE A 66 -8.64 1.35 -23.15
CA ILE A 66 -9.52 0.16 -23.14
C ILE A 66 -8.65 -1.02 -22.69
N VAL A 67 -8.84 -1.48 -21.47
CA VAL A 67 -8.05 -2.56 -20.89
C VAL A 67 -8.88 -3.83 -20.83
N ILE A 68 -8.43 -4.89 -21.51
CA ILE A 68 -8.98 -6.23 -21.32
C ILE A 68 -8.32 -6.87 -20.10
N ASP A 69 -9.13 -7.34 -19.16
CA ASP A 69 -8.68 -8.01 -17.94
C ASP A 69 -8.48 -9.52 -18.17
N ASP A 70 -8.40 -10.34 -17.13
CA ASP A 70 -8.14 -11.78 -17.18
C ASP A 70 -9.14 -12.52 -18.08
N GLY A 71 -8.73 -13.67 -18.64
CA GLY A 71 -9.56 -14.54 -19.46
C GLY A 71 -9.41 -14.36 -20.96
N TRP A 72 -8.52 -13.49 -21.45
CA TRP A 72 -8.24 -13.34 -22.88
C TRP A 72 -7.26 -14.40 -23.41
N GLN A 73 -6.33 -14.87 -22.58
CA GLN A 73 -5.29 -15.86 -22.92
C GLN A 73 -5.74 -17.29 -22.60
N ILE A 74 -5.19 -18.27 -23.33
CA ILE A 74 -5.54 -19.68 -23.15
C ILE A 74 -4.32 -20.58 -22.96
N ASP A 75 -3.23 -20.35 -23.69
CA ASP A 75 -2.04 -21.23 -23.68
C ASP A 75 -0.79 -20.46 -24.16
N ARG A 76 0.33 -21.16 -24.29
CA ARG A 76 1.57 -20.68 -24.92
C ARG A 76 1.96 -21.58 -26.09
N ASP A 77 2.53 -20.99 -27.14
CA ASP A 77 3.08 -21.76 -28.26
C ASP A 77 4.40 -22.44 -27.90
N LYS A 78 4.94 -23.25 -28.83
CA LYS A 78 6.20 -23.96 -28.64
C LYS A 78 7.43 -23.07 -28.41
N ASN A 79 7.32 -21.77 -28.65
CA ASN A 79 8.36 -20.76 -28.41
C ASN A 79 8.10 -19.96 -27.12
N GLY A 80 7.06 -20.33 -26.36
CA GLY A 80 6.65 -19.65 -25.14
C GLY A 80 5.80 -18.39 -25.36
N LYS A 81 5.46 -18.02 -26.60
CA LYS A 81 4.61 -16.87 -26.90
C LYS A 81 3.19 -17.13 -26.45
N ILE A 82 2.59 -16.15 -25.75
CA ILE A 82 1.23 -16.24 -25.23
C ILE A 82 0.21 -16.29 -26.37
N ILE A 83 -0.80 -17.15 -26.24
CA ILE A 83 -1.87 -17.37 -27.21
C ILE A 83 -3.18 -16.86 -26.66
N ALA A 84 -3.87 -16.01 -27.42
CA ALA A 84 -5.23 -15.58 -27.13
C ALA A 84 -6.24 -16.71 -27.36
N ASP A 85 -7.34 -16.72 -26.61
CA ASP A 85 -8.48 -17.62 -26.86
C ASP A 85 -9.13 -17.27 -28.20
N SER A 86 -8.91 -18.11 -29.22
CA SER A 86 -9.39 -17.90 -30.58
C SER A 86 -10.93 -17.94 -30.70
N THR A 87 -11.63 -18.55 -29.72
CA THR A 87 -13.11 -18.54 -29.68
C THR A 87 -13.62 -17.17 -29.28
N ARG A 88 -12.91 -16.50 -28.34
CA ARG A 88 -13.30 -15.19 -27.81
C ARG A 88 -12.70 -14.05 -28.64
N PHE A 89 -11.51 -14.23 -29.18
CA PHE A 89 -10.75 -13.26 -29.97
C PHE A 89 -10.32 -13.83 -31.31
N PRO A 90 -11.29 -14.19 -32.19
CA PRO A 90 -10.99 -14.92 -33.43
C PRO A 90 -10.07 -14.15 -34.39
N GLU A 91 -10.11 -12.81 -34.36
CA GLU A 91 -9.25 -11.96 -35.20
C GLU A 91 -7.86 -11.76 -34.59
N GLY A 92 -7.64 -12.20 -33.34
CA GLY A 92 -6.41 -12.01 -32.57
C GLY A 92 -6.30 -10.64 -31.88
N ILE A 93 -5.38 -10.56 -30.92
CA ILE A 93 -5.22 -9.38 -30.05
C ILE A 93 -4.68 -8.17 -30.83
N LYS A 94 -3.77 -8.40 -31.79
CA LYS A 94 -3.25 -7.29 -32.59
C LYS A 94 -4.36 -6.59 -33.38
N TYR A 95 -5.25 -7.36 -34.00
CA TYR A 95 -6.40 -6.78 -34.71
C TYR A 95 -7.30 -5.95 -33.77
N LEU A 96 -7.55 -6.46 -32.55
CA LEU A 96 -8.32 -5.74 -31.55
C LEU A 96 -7.64 -4.42 -31.14
N ALA A 97 -6.33 -4.45 -30.91
CA ALA A 97 -5.55 -3.25 -30.63
C ALA A 97 -5.63 -2.22 -31.78
N ASP A 98 -5.43 -2.66 -33.03
CA ASP A 98 -5.54 -1.80 -34.21
C ASP A 98 -6.96 -1.20 -34.34
N TYR A 99 -8.01 -1.99 -34.03
CA TYR A 99 -9.40 -1.50 -33.99
C TYR A 99 -9.57 -0.38 -32.98
N ILE A 100 -9.08 -0.58 -31.76
CA ILE A 100 -9.18 0.41 -30.67
C ILE A 100 -8.40 1.68 -31.02
N HIS A 101 -7.20 1.54 -31.58
CA HIS A 101 -6.40 2.67 -32.09
C HIS A 101 -7.14 3.43 -33.20
N SER A 102 -7.88 2.74 -34.08
CA SER A 102 -8.70 3.39 -35.14
C SER A 102 -9.82 4.26 -34.57
N ARG A 103 -10.21 4.08 -33.31
CA ARG A 103 -11.16 4.93 -32.55
C ARG A 103 -10.48 6.10 -31.83
N GLY A 104 -9.17 6.27 -31.95
CA GLY A 104 -8.39 7.28 -31.23
C GLY A 104 -8.15 6.91 -29.76
N LEU A 105 -8.37 5.65 -29.39
CA LEU A 105 -8.18 5.12 -28.05
C LEU A 105 -6.88 4.31 -27.95
N LYS A 106 -6.47 3.95 -26.73
CA LYS A 106 -5.28 3.16 -26.41
C LYS A 106 -5.69 1.78 -25.90
N PHE A 107 -4.93 0.76 -26.25
CA PHE A 107 -5.23 -0.62 -25.89
C PHE A 107 -4.42 -1.07 -24.68
N GLY A 108 -5.08 -1.68 -23.73
CA GLY A 108 -4.46 -2.29 -22.54
C GLY A 108 -4.75 -3.78 -22.42
N ILE A 109 -3.87 -4.48 -21.75
CA ILE A 109 -3.94 -5.93 -21.56
C ILE A 109 -3.60 -6.30 -20.11
N TYR A 110 -4.07 -7.48 -19.67
CA TYR A 110 -3.83 -8.03 -18.35
C TYR A 110 -2.82 -9.18 -18.41
N THR A 111 -2.01 -9.28 -17.38
CA THR A 111 -1.17 -10.44 -17.07
C THR A 111 -1.02 -10.58 -15.55
N CYS A 112 -0.14 -11.49 -15.11
CA CYS A 112 0.13 -11.72 -13.69
C CYS A 112 1.61 -12.08 -13.49
N CYS A 113 2.17 -11.68 -12.37
CA CYS A 113 3.55 -11.99 -11.96
C CYS A 113 3.79 -13.48 -11.70
N GLY A 114 2.74 -14.25 -11.39
CA GLY A 114 2.84 -15.65 -11.02
C GLY A 114 2.88 -16.61 -12.20
N THR A 115 2.79 -17.91 -11.89
CA THR A 115 2.76 -18.98 -12.87
C THR A 115 1.42 -19.08 -13.59
N LYS A 116 0.34 -18.60 -12.95
CA LYS A 116 -1.02 -18.51 -13.48
C LYS A 116 -1.66 -17.21 -13.06
N THR A 117 -2.64 -16.74 -13.85
CA THR A 117 -3.49 -15.62 -13.50
C THR A 117 -4.44 -15.98 -12.37
N CYS A 118 -5.19 -15.00 -11.84
CA CYS A 118 -6.20 -15.23 -10.82
C CYS A 118 -7.33 -16.15 -11.34
N GLY A 119 -7.67 -16.06 -12.61
CA GLY A 119 -8.60 -16.98 -13.32
C GLY A 119 -7.97 -18.29 -13.79
N GLY A 120 -6.73 -18.61 -13.37
CA GLY A 120 -6.07 -19.87 -13.67
C GLY A 120 -5.48 -19.98 -15.08
N ARG A 121 -5.38 -18.88 -15.82
CA ARG A 121 -4.83 -18.81 -17.18
C ARG A 121 -3.29 -18.72 -17.16
N PRO A 122 -2.58 -18.95 -18.29
CA PRO A 122 -1.13 -18.72 -18.36
C PRO A 122 -0.74 -17.29 -18.00
N ALA A 123 0.27 -17.12 -17.14
CA ALA A 123 0.78 -15.84 -16.69
C ALA A 123 2.25 -15.62 -17.11
N SER A 124 2.86 -14.49 -16.70
CA SER A 124 4.14 -14.05 -17.26
C SER A 124 5.38 -14.58 -16.55
N TYR A 125 5.26 -15.28 -15.41
CA TYR A 125 6.43 -15.78 -14.67
C TYR A 125 7.37 -16.61 -15.54
N GLY A 126 8.61 -16.12 -15.72
CA GLY A 126 9.63 -16.72 -16.58
C GLY A 126 9.45 -16.44 -18.08
N TYR A 127 8.44 -15.66 -18.47
CA TYR A 127 8.15 -15.28 -19.85
C TYR A 127 8.08 -13.76 -20.05
N GLU A 128 8.42 -12.95 -19.07
CA GLU A 128 8.21 -11.50 -19.04
C GLU A 128 8.83 -10.82 -20.27
N THR A 129 10.03 -11.24 -20.68
CA THR A 129 10.71 -10.70 -21.89
C THR A 129 9.96 -11.05 -23.18
N ILE A 130 9.44 -12.27 -23.29
CA ILE A 130 8.69 -12.73 -24.47
C ILE A 130 7.33 -12.03 -24.52
N ASP A 131 6.66 -11.93 -23.37
CA ASP A 131 5.35 -11.31 -23.24
C ASP A 131 5.42 -9.81 -23.52
N ALA A 132 6.38 -9.08 -22.91
CA ALA A 132 6.58 -7.65 -23.17
C ALA A 132 6.85 -7.37 -24.66
N LYS A 133 7.68 -8.19 -25.31
CA LYS A 133 7.93 -8.09 -26.76
C LYS A 133 6.66 -8.37 -27.57
N THR A 134 5.88 -9.37 -27.20
CA THR A 134 4.61 -9.71 -27.83
C THR A 134 3.60 -8.58 -27.69
N TYR A 135 3.50 -7.99 -26.50
CA TYR A 135 2.62 -6.84 -26.25
C TYR A 135 3.05 -5.62 -27.08
N ALA A 136 4.34 -5.36 -27.19
CA ALA A 136 4.85 -4.30 -28.07
C ALA A 136 4.53 -4.55 -29.54
N GLU A 137 4.67 -5.78 -30.03
CA GLU A 137 4.30 -6.18 -31.41
C GLU A 137 2.80 -6.04 -31.68
N TRP A 138 1.96 -6.27 -30.67
CA TRP A 138 0.51 -6.08 -30.76
C TRP A 138 0.05 -4.63 -30.63
N GLY A 139 0.95 -3.72 -30.23
CA GLY A 139 0.61 -2.31 -30.07
C GLY A 139 -0.04 -2.00 -28.73
N VAL A 140 0.23 -2.78 -27.68
CA VAL A 140 -0.28 -2.52 -26.33
C VAL A 140 0.29 -1.23 -25.77
N ASP A 141 -0.54 -0.44 -25.07
CA ASP A 141 -0.20 0.84 -24.45
C ASP A 141 -0.29 0.81 -22.92
N PHE A 142 -0.92 -0.24 -22.36
CA PHE A 142 -1.14 -0.40 -20.91
C PHE A 142 -1.08 -1.88 -20.54
N VAL A 143 -0.34 -2.21 -19.48
CA VAL A 143 -0.27 -3.56 -18.93
C VAL A 143 -0.70 -3.51 -17.46
N LYS A 144 -1.80 -4.20 -17.11
CA LYS A 144 -2.14 -4.52 -15.72
C LYS A 144 -1.47 -5.84 -15.37
N GLU A 145 -0.61 -5.82 -14.38
CA GLU A 145 0.09 -7.01 -13.91
C GLU A 145 -0.34 -7.33 -12.47
N ASP A 146 -0.96 -8.49 -12.30
CA ASP A 146 -1.56 -8.95 -11.04
C ASP A 146 -0.58 -9.81 -10.22
N TRP A 147 -1.01 -10.25 -9.02
CA TRP A 147 -0.15 -10.92 -8.05
C TRP A 147 -0.60 -12.33 -7.65
N CYS A 148 -1.48 -13.00 -8.41
CA CYS A 148 -1.94 -14.36 -8.13
C CYS A 148 -0.87 -15.42 -8.43
N ASN A 149 -0.91 -16.56 -7.71
CA ASN A 149 -0.02 -17.71 -7.91
C ASN A 149 1.48 -17.37 -7.89
N THR A 150 1.87 -16.49 -6.95
CA THR A 150 3.20 -15.93 -6.78
C THR A 150 3.96 -16.52 -5.61
N ASP A 151 3.63 -17.73 -5.17
CA ASP A 151 4.29 -18.39 -4.05
C ASP A 151 5.81 -18.43 -4.26
N GLY A 152 6.55 -17.90 -3.32
CA GLY A 152 8.01 -17.84 -3.38
C GLY A 152 8.60 -16.59 -4.03
N LEU A 153 7.79 -15.69 -4.56
CA LEU A 153 8.28 -14.54 -5.31
C LEU A 153 8.37 -13.29 -4.41
N ASP A 154 9.33 -12.42 -4.71
CA ASP A 154 9.45 -11.10 -4.14
C ASP A 154 8.75 -10.08 -5.03
N THR A 155 7.78 -9.33 -4.47
CA THR A 155 6.95 -8.38 -5.21
C THR A 155 7.78 -7.38 -6.01
N ARG A 156 8.69 -6.68 -5.34
CA ARG A 156 9.50 -5.64 -5.99
C ARG A 156 10.36 -6.20 -7.11
N THR A 157 10.94 -7.38 -6.91
CA THR A 157 11.79 -8.04 -7.91
C THR A 157 10.97 -8.41 -9.13
N GLN A 158 9.79 -9.04 -8.97
CA GLN A 158 8.98 -9.50 -10.10
C GLN A 158 8.45 -8.34 -10.94
N TYR A 159 7.84 -7.33 -10.32
CA TYR A 159 7.40 -6.15 -11.05
C TYR A 159 8.55 -5.41 -11.74
N LYS A 160 9.75 -5.43 -11.12
CA LYS A 160 10.93 -4.85 -11.77
C LYS A 160 11.36 -5.63 -13.02
N ILE A 161 11.26 -6.96 -13.04
CA ILE A 161 11.57 -7.80 -14.20
C ILE A 161 10.66 -7.43 -15.37
N MET A 162 9.34 -7.36 -15.16
CA MET A 162 8.39 -6.95 -16.21
C MET A 162 8.64 -5.49 -16.64
N SER A 163 8.88 -4.58 -15.69
CA SER A 163 9.20 -3.18 -16.00
C SER A 163 10.43 -3.07 -16.91
N ASP A 164 11.50 -3.80 -16.60
CA ASP A 164 12.72 -3.81 -17.40
C ASP A 164 12.47 -4.46 -18.78
N ALA A 165 11.68 -5.53 -18.84
CA ALA A 165 11.29 -6.18 -20.10
C ALA A 165 10.50 -5.22 -21.00
N ILE A 166 9.54 -4.48 -20.45
CA ILE A 166 8.77 -3.45 -21.18
C ILE A 166 9.71 -2.36 -21.71
N ARG A 167 10.62 -1.84 -20.89
CA ARG A 167 11.62 -0.83 -21.32
C ARG A 167 12.50 -1.33 -22.45
N ALA A 168 12.93 -2.60 -22.40
CA ALA A 168 13.77 -3.20 -23.42
C ALA A 168 13.09 -3.29 -24.80
N THR A 169 11.76 -3.24 -24.87
CA THR A 169 11.02 -3.20 -26.13
C THR A 169 11.12 -1.85 -26.83
N GLY A 170 11.44 -0.77 -26.13
CA GLY A 170 11.40 0.61 -26.62
C GLY A 170 9.99 1.19 -26.83
N ARG A 171 8.92 0.38 -26.66
CA ARG A 171 7.54 0.87 -26.72
C ARG A 171 7.09 1.39 -25.35
N PRO A 172 6.62 2.65 -25.27
CA PRO A 172 6.05 3.17 -24.03
C PRO A 172 4.73 2.46 -23.68
N MET A 173 4.70 1.73 -22.57
CA MET A 173 3.51 1.09 -22.04
C MET A 173 3.36 1.47 -20.56
N VAL A 174 2.19 1.90 -20.14
CA VAL A 174 1.88 2.11 -18.72
C VAL A 174 1.89 0.74 -18.03
N LEU A 175 2.69 0.57 -16.98
CA LEU A 175 2.63 -0.61 -16.13
C LEU A 175 1.86 -0.27 -14.85
N SER A 176 0.77 -1.00 -14.61
CA SER A 176 -0.05 -0.94 -13.41
C SER A 176 0.26 -2.13 -12.52
N LEU A 177 0.77 -1.87 -11.32
CA LEU A 177 1.14 -2.87 -10.32
C LEU A 177 -0.09 -3.24 -9.49
N CYS A 178 -0.53 -4.50 -9.53
CA CYS A 178 -1.75 -4.96 -8.90
C CYS A 178 -1.46 -6.03 -7.83
N GLU A 179 -0.77 -5.64 -6.73
CA GLU A 179 -0.46 -6.54 -5.61
C GLU A 179 -1.30 -6.22 -4.36
N TRP A 180 -2.42 -5.52 -4.56
CA TRP A 180 -3.46 -5.23 -3.55
C TRP A 180 -2.96 -4.48 -2.30
N GLY A 181 -1.84 -3.77 -2.38
CA GLY A 181 -1.25 -3.03 -1.25
C GLY A 181 -0.54 -3.90 -0.21
N ILE A 182 -0.35 -5.20 -0.46
CA ILE A 182 0.20 -6.17 0.50
C ILE A 182 1.62 -5.80 0.94
N SER A 183 2.45 -5.37 -0.01
CA SER A 183 3.86 -5.03 0.27
C SER A 183 4.14 -3.53 0.29
N SER A 184 3.10 -2.70 0.44
CA SER A 184 3.22 -1.23 0.43
C SER A 184 3.86 -0.69 -0.87
N PRO A 185 3.29 -0.94 -2.06
CA PRO A 185 3.92 -0.62 -3.34
C PRO A 185 4.18 0.87 -3.53
N TRP A 186 3.49 1.75 -2.81
CA TRP A 186 3.77 3.19 -2.77
C TRP A 186 5.17 3.54 -2.26
N GLU A 187 5.81 2.68 -1.46
CA GLU A 187 7.16 2.90 -0.93
C GLU A 187 8.26 2.53 -1.93
N TRP A 188 8.01 1.58 -2.86
CA TRP A 188 9.03 1.04 -3.76
C TRP A 188 8.65 1.06 -5.25
N GLY A 189 7.36 1.23 -5.60
CA GLY A 189 6.85 1.14 -6.97
C GLY A 189 7.30 2.27 -7.89
N LYS A 190 7.75 3.39 -7.29
CA LYS A 190 8.29 4.54 -8.04
C LYS A 190 9.42 4.12 -8.97
N GLY A 191 9.28 4.46 -10.26
CA GLY A 191 10.24 4.09 -11.30
C GLY A 191 10.13 2.63 -11.78
N ILE A 192 9.25 1.81 -11.19
CA ILE A 192 8.91 0.46 -11.66
C ILE A 192 7.60 0.51 -12.44
N GLY A 193 6.52 1.00 -11.85
CA GLY A 193 5.24 1.21 -12.50
C GLY A 193 4.83 2.68 -12.52
N ALA A 194 3.77 2.98 -13.26
CA ALA A 194 3.17 4.32 -13.32
C ALA A 194 1.99 4.49 -12.36
N MET A 195 1.46 3.39 -11.85
CA MET A 195 0.40 3.34 -10.85
C MET A 195 0.48 2.01 -10.08
N TRP A 196 -0.09 1.96 -8.89
CA TRP A 196 -0.10 0.78 -8.03
C TRP A 196 -1.33 0.71 -7.15
N ARG A 197 -1.91 -0.48 -7.06
CA ARG A 197 -3.05 -0.77 -6.19
C ARG A 197 -2.66 -0.61 -4.73
N THR A 198 -3.48 0.10 -3.99
CA THR A 198 -3.23 0.41 -2.57
C THR A 198 -4.01 -0.50 -1.62
N THR A 199 -5.00 -1.23 -2.12
CA THR A 199 -5.92 -2.08 -1.34
C THR A 199 -6.34 -3.32 -2.11
N SER A 200 -6.99 -4.26 -1.44
CA SER A 200 -7.79 -5.32 -2.07
C SER A 200 -8.86 -4.74 -3.02
N ASP A 201 -9.48 -5.63 -3.81
CA ASP A 201 -10.40 -5.25 -4.87
C ASP A 201 -11.64 -4.54 -4.35
N ILE A 202 -12.05 -3.53 -5.11
CA ILE A 202 -13.27 -2.78 -4.86
C ILE A 202 -14.50 -3.63 -5.13
N GLN A 203 -15.58 -3.35 -4.38
CA GLN A 203 -16.89 -3.92 -4.58
C GLN A 203 -17.92 -2.82 -4.81
N ASP A 204 -18.98 -3.15 -5.53
CA ASP A 204 -20.10 -2.26 -5.85
C ASP A 204 -20.97 -1.93 -4.62
N CYS A 205 -20.36 -1.49 -3.54
CA CYS A 205 -21.04 -1.10 -2.31
C CYS A 205 -20.39 0.10 -1.66
N PHE A 206 -21.16 0.83 -0.86
CA PHE A 206 -20.68 1.98 -0.10
C PHE A 206 -19.70 1.56 0.99
N ASN A 207 -20.15 0.67 1.89
CA ASN A 207 -19.37 0.24 3.06
C ASN A 207 -19.62 -1.26 3.33
N CYS A 208 -18.87 -2.13 2.71
CA CYS A 208 -18.93 -3.57 2.93
C CYS A 208 -17.55 -4.21 2.89
N VAL A 209 -17.43 -5.39 3.48
CA VAL A 209 -16.27 -6.28 3.37
C VAL A 209 -16.77 -7.64 2.93
N ARG A 210 -16.15 -8.24 1.93
CA ARG A 210 -16.39 -9.62 1.49
C ARG A 210 -15.46 -10.60 2.21
N ASN A 211 -15.86 -11.85 2.34
CA ASN A 211 -15.08 -12.89 3.04
C ASN A 211 -13.66 -13.09 2.47
N TRP A 212 -13.44 -12.78 1.20
CA TRP A 212 -12.16 -12.88 0.52
C TRP A 212 -11.37 -11.56 0.52
N GLY A 213 -11.84 -10.50 1.19
CA GLY A 213 -11.13 -9.23 1.38
C GLY A 213 -11.61 -8.08 0.48
N GLY A 214 -12.49 -8.31 -0.49
CA GLY A 214 -13.09 -7.25 -1.30
C GLY A 214 -13.86 -6.25 -0.45
N MET A 215 -13.81 -4.94 -0.79
CA MET A 215 -14.32 -3.89 0.09
C MET A 215 -15.00 -2.74 -0.65
N GLY A 216 -15.93 -2.07 0.06
CA GLY A 216 -16.60 -0.87 -0.43
C GLY A 216 -15.67 0.35 -0.49
N TYR A 217 -16.04 1.33 -1.32
CA TYR A 217 -15.17 2.46 -1.63
C TYR A 217 -14.84 3.34 -0.41
N ILE A 218 -15.69 3.42 0.61
CA ILE A 218 -15.38 4.18 1.84
C ILE A 218 -14.22 3.57 2.61
N LEU A 219 -14.13 2.24 2.68
CA LEU A 219 -13.00 1.57 3.32
C LEU A 219 -11.70 1.76 2.54
N ILE A 220 -11.79 1.81 1.22
CA ILE A 220 -10.65 2.13 0.35
C ILE A 220 -10.18 3.56 0.61
N LEU A 221 -11.09 4.54 0.72
CA LEU A 221 -10.74 5.92 1.10
C LEU A 221 -10.01 5.97 2.43
N GLU A 222 -10.50 5.27 3.46
CA GLU A 222 -9.88 5.25 4.79
C GLU A 222 -8.43 4.72 4.75
N LYS A 223 -8.18 3.70 3.94
CA LYS A 223 -6.82 3.15 3.76
C LYS A 223 -5.87 4.11 3.02
N ASN A 224 -6.40 5.05 2.23
CA ASN A 224 -5.62 5.99 1.42
C ASN A 224 -5.40 7.36 2.06
N VAL A 225 -5.95 7.64 3.24
CA VAL A 225 -5.87 8.96 3.93
C VAL A 225 -4.43 9.47 4.06
N ASN A 226 -3.47 8.58 4.30
CA ASN A 226 -2.07 8.92 4.55
C ASN A 226 -1.16 8.75 3.32
N LEU A 227 -1.67 8.32 2.16
CA LEU A 227 -0.84 7.95 1.02
C LEU A 227 -0.55 9.11 0.05
N ALA A 228 -1.11 10.30 0.27
CA ALA A 228 -0.88 11.47 -0.58
C ALA A 228 0.60 11.79 -0.85
N PRO A 229 1.55 11.69 0.10
CA PRO A 229 2.96 11.97 -0.16
C PRO A 229 3.66 11.04 -1.15
N PHE A 230 3.05 9.91 -1.47
CA PHE A 230 3.65 8.89 -2.34
C PHE A 230 3.17 8.99 -3.79
N ALA A 231 2.09 9.74 -4.05
CA ALA A 231 1.54 9.95 -5.38
C ALA A 231 2.04 11.25 -6.03
N GLY A 232 2.03 11.28 -7.35
CA GLY A 232 2.37 12.46 -8.14
C GLY A 232 2.51 12.14 -9.63
N PRO A 233 2.90 13.09 -10.47
CA PRO A 233 3.03 12.89 -11.91
C PRO A 233 3.90 11.69 -12.27
N GLY A 234 3.33 10.76 -13.05
CA GLY A 234 3.97 9.51 -13.48
C GLY A 234 3.99 8.40 -12.42
N GLN A 235 3.31 8.59 -11.28
CA GLN A 235 3.28 7.63 -10.18
C GLN A 235 2.02 7.85 -9.33
N TRP A 236 1.01 6.97 -9.45
CA TRP A 236 -0.30 7.19 -8.89
C TRP A 236 -0.72 6.09 -7.92
N ASN A 237 -1.29 6.48 -6.79
CA ASN A 237 -2.03 5.57 -5.93
C ASN A 237 -3.31 5.14 -6.67
N ASP A 238 -3.43 3.86 -6.95
CA ASP A 238 -4.58 3.27 -7.60
C ASP A 238 -5.54 2.71 -6.54
N LEU A 239 -6.69 3.35 -6.44
CA LEU A 239 -7.74 2.99 -5.50
C LEU A 239 -8.68 1.91 -6.07
N ASP A 240 -8.31 1.31 -7.19
CA ASP A 240 -9.10 0.41 -8.02
C ASP A 240 -10.13 1.11 -8.91
N MET A 241 -10.84 0.33 -9.72
CA MET A 241 -11.80 0.78 -10.71
C MET A 241 -12.95 1.58 -10.11
N LEU A 242 -13.63 2.33 -10.96
CA LEU A 242 -14.86 3.03 -10.62
C LEU A 242 -16.04 2.06 -10.70
N GLU A 243 -16.75 1.86 -9.60
CA GLU A 243 -18.02 1.12 -9.53
C GLU A 243 -19.24 1.97 -9.92
N VAL A 244 -18.99 3.11 -10.55
CA VAL A 244 -20.01 4.08 -11.00
C VAL A 244 -20.88 3.45 -12.10
N GLY A 245 -22.15 3.21 -11.77
CA GLY A 245 -23.11 2.56 -12.68
C GLY A 245 -23.24 1.05 -12.52
N ASN A 246 -22.52 0.45 -11.60
CA ASN A 246 -22.78 -0.90 -11.12
C ASN A 246 -23.94 -0.91 -10.10
N LYS A 247 -24.66 -2.02 -10.00
CA LYS A 247 -26.07 -2.04 -9.53
C LYS A 247 -26.30 -1.70 -8.05
N ALA A 248 -25.32 -1.89 -7.17
CA ALA A 248 -25.56 -1.77 -5.74
C ALA A 248 -25.33 -0.36 -5.19
N LEU A 249 -24.71 0.57 -5.96
CA LEU A 249 -24.55 1.94 -5.56
C LEU A 249 -25.71 2.82 -6.05
N THR A 250 -26.24 3.65 -5.15
CA THR A 250 -27.21 4.69 -5.51
C THR A 250 -26.57 5.78 -6.38
N PRO A 251 -27.35 6.59 -7.12
CA PRO A 251 -26.80 7.73 -7.87
C PRO A 251 -25.99 8.72 -7.00
N THR A 252 -26.41 8.94 -5.76
CA THR A 252 -25.68 9.80 -4.79
C THR A 252 -24.32 9.19 -4.45
N GLU A 253 -24.29 7.90 -4.14
CA GLU A 253 -23.05 7.17 -3.86
C GLU A 253 -22.13 7.09 -5.08
N CYS A 254 -22.68 6.92 -6.29
CA CYS A 254 -21.91 7.00 -7.53
C CYS A 254 -21.24 8.36 -7.73
N ARG A 255 -21.97 9.47 -7.46
CA ARG A 255 -21.41 10.83 -7.50
C ARG A 255 -20.32 11.02 -6.45
N SER A 256 -20.54 10.57 -5.24
CA SER A 256 -19.58 10.67 -4.14
C SER A 256 -18.33 9.84 -4.42
N HIS A 257 -18.48 8.60 -4.89
CA HIS A 257 -17.38 7.73 -5.30
C HIS A 257 -16.52 8.40 -6.37
N PHE A 258 -17.12 8.86 -7.47
CA PHE A 258 -16.41 9.54 -8.55
C PHE A 258 -15.69 10.80 -8.06
N ALA A 259 -16.39 11.65 -7.28
CA ALA A 259 -15.80 12.86 -6.74
C ALA A 259 -14.58 12.58 -5.86
N MET A 260 -14.65 11.55 -5.01
CA MET A 260 -13.56 11.22 -4.10
C MET A 260 -12.35 10.63 -4.83
N TRP A 261 -12.55 9.81 -5.90
CA TRP A 261 -11.44 9.39 -6.76
C TRP A 261 -10.76 10.61 -7.40
N CYS A 262 -11.54 11.56 -7.91
CA CYS A 262 -10.99 12.80 -8.46
C CYS A 262 -10.25 13.66 -7.42
N MET A 263 -10.77 13.75 -6.21
CA MET A 263 -10.09 14.42 -5.10
C MET A 263 -8.73 13.76 -4.78
N LEU A 264 -8.67 12.44 -4.85
CA LEU A 264 -7.44 11.71 -4.54
C LEU A 264 -6.46 11.57 -5.73
N ALA A 265 -6.75 12.18 -6.88
CA ALA A 265 -5.94 12.02 -8.10
C ALA A 265 -5.72 10.53 -8.45
N ALA A 266 -6.76 9.73 -8.30
CA ALA A 266 -6.72 8.30 -8.57
C ALA A 266 -6.96 8.02 -10.06
N PRO A 267 -6.39 6.97 -10.64
CA PRO A 267 -6.75 6.55 -11.99
C PRO A 267 -8.26 6.38 -12.14
N LEU A 268 -8.84 7.03 -13.15
CA LEU A 268 -10.27 6.96 -13.44
C LEU A 268 -10.56 5.83 -14.44
N ILE A 269 -10.54 4.60 -13.96
CA ILE A 269 -10.78 3.41 -14.77
C ILE A 269 -12.22 2.93 -14.53
N ALA A 270 -13.12 3.18 -15.48
CA ALA A 270 -14.52 2.75 -15.38
C ALA A 270 -14.63 1.22 -15.38
N GLY A 271 -15.37 0.67 -14.41
CA GLY A 271 -15.61 -0.78 -14.27
C GLY A 271 -17.00 -1.24 -14.72
N ASN A 272 -17.85 -0.33 -15.20
CA ASN A 272 -19.22 -0.64 -15.61
C ASN A 272 -19.33 -1.03 -17.10
N ASN A 273 -20.48 -1.54 -17.49
CA ASN A 273 -20.80 -1.76 -18.91
C ASN A 273 -21.19 -0.44 -19.58
N ILE A 274 -20.20 0.23 -20.21
CA ILE A 274 -20.40 1.50 -20.91
C ILE A 274 -21.44 1.39 -22.03
N SER A 275 -21.56 0.24 -22.71
CA SER A 275 -22.50 0.07 -23.82
C SER A 275 -23.95 0.28 -23.38
N THR A 276 -24.29 -0.12 -22.17
CA THR A 276 -25.65 -0.09 -21.62
C THR A 276 -25.88 0.97 -20.56
N MET A 277 -24.86 1.80 -20.23
CA MET A 277 -25.01 2.83 -19.21
C MET A 277 -26.07 3.88 -19.61
N ASN A 278 -26.83 4.33 -18.62
CA ASN A 278 -27.82 5.38 -18.78
C ASN A 278 -27.19 6.80 -18.72
N ASP A 279 -28.00 7.81 -19.00
CA ASP A 279 -27.55 9.21 -19.06
C ASP A 279 -27.05 9.72 -17.69
N THR A 280 -27.67 9.32 -16.59
CA THR A 280 -27.23 9.73 -15.24
C THR A 280 -25.79 9.28 -14.96
N ILE A 281 -25.46 8.03 -15.29
CA ILE A 281 -24.10 7.50 -15.12
C ILE A 281 -23.12 8.14 -16.08
N ARG A 282 -23.54 8.33 -17.35
CA ARG A 282 -22.74 9.09 -18.33
C ARG A 282 -22.40 10.48 -17.81
N ASP A 283 -23.38 11.22 -17.29
CA ASP A 283 -23.19 12.60 -16.81
C ASP A 283 -22.26 12.66 -15.58
N ILE A 284 -22.25 11.62 -14.74
CA ILE A 284 -21.29 11.49 -13.64
C ILE A 284 -19.88 11.27 -14.21
N LEU A 285 -19.70 10.23 -15.05
CA LEU A 285 -18.40 9.86 -15.60
C LEU A 285 -17.79 10.91 -16.54
N THR A 286 -18.59 11.82 -17.07
CA THR A 286 -18.14 12.89 -17.96
C THR A 286 -18.23 14.29 -17.35
N ALA A 287 -18.39 14.41 -16.03
CA ALA A 287 -18.51 15.69 -15.32
C ALA A 287 -17.21 16.52 -15.46
N PRO A 288 -17.18 17.58 -16.29
CA PRO A 288 -15.92 18.16 -16.73
C PRO A 288 -15.17 18.90 -15.59
N GLU A 289 -15.88 19.57 -14.66
CA GLU A 289 -15.24 20.31 -13.58
C GLU A 289 -14.75 19.37 -12.45
N ILE A 290 -15.37 18.20 -12.29
CA ILE A 290 -14.92 17.15 -11.38
C ILE A 290 -13.68 16.45 -11.96
N ILE A 291 -13.70 16.09 -13.26
CA ILE A 291 -12.53 15.54 -13.94
C ILE A 291 -11.36 16.52 -13.91
N ALA A 292 -11.61 17.82 -14.04
CA ALA A 292 -10.56 18.84 -14.03
C ALA A 292 -9.77 18.91 -12.71
N ILE A 293 -10.38 18.54 -11.58
CA ILE A 293 -9.63 18.45 -10.31
C ILE A 293 -8.77 17.18 -10.24
N ASP A 294 -9.20 16.08 -10.88
CA ASP A 294 -8.39 14.88 -11.02
C ASP A 294 -7.17 15.10 -11.90
N GLN A 295 -7.41 15.67 -13.06
CA GLN A 295 -6.43 15.91 -14.13
C GLN A 295 -5.60 17.19 -13.93
N ASP A 296 -5.68 17.81 -12.73
CA ASP A 296 -4.89 19.00 -12.44
C ASP A 296 -3.39 18.71 -12.53
N PRO A 297 -2.61 19.50 -13.31
CA PRO A 297 -1.21 19.20 -13.62
C PRO A 297 -0.25 19.36 -12.44
N LEU A 298 -0.67 19.83 -11.26
CA LEU A 298 0.13 19.70 -10.03
C LEU A 298 0.27 18.24 -9.63
N GLY A 299 -0.71 17.39 -9.96
CA GLY A 299 -0.71 15.97 -9.63
C GLY A 299 -0.70 15.68 -8.13
N ILE A 300 -1.22 16.58 -7.31
CA ILE A 300 -1.26 16.41 -5.84
C ILE A 300 -2.52 15.65 -5.46
N GLN A 301 -2.36 14.54 -4.74
CA GLN A 301 -3.48 13.83 -4.13
C GLN A 301 -4.09 14.67 -3.01
N GLY A 302 -5.43 14.73 -2.95
CA GLY A 302 -6.14 15.41 -1.87
C GLY A 302 -5.91 14.77 -0.51
N THR A 303 -6.04 15.57 0.55
CA THR A 303 -5.85 15.15 1.93
C THR A 303 -7.08 15.43 2.77
N ARG A 304 -7.39 14.52 3.71
CA ARG A 304 -8.44 14.74 4.69
C ARG A 304 -7.91 15.64 5.81
N ILE A 305 -8.58 16.77 6.04
CA ILE A 305 -8.18 17.72 7.08
C ILE A 305 -9.01 17.59 8.35
N ARG A 306 -10.20 16.98 8.27
CA ARG A 306 -11.08 16.75 9.42
C ARG A 306 -11.96 15.53 9.20
N ASN A 307 -12.30 14.82 10.29
CA ASN A 307 -13.28 13.74 10.33
C ASN A 307 -13.99 13.77 11.69
N ASP A 308 -15.19 14.33 11.72
CA ASP A 308 -16.02 14.46 12.91
C ASP A 308 -17.11 13.38 12.88
N ALA A 309 -16.79 12.19 13.41
CA ALA A 309 -17.70 11.04 13.46
C ALA A 309 -18.34 10.67 12.10
N GLY A 310 -17.55 10.69 11.03
CA GLY A 310 -18.01 10.37 9.67
C GLY A 310 -18.34 11.59 8.81
N LEU A 311 -18.29 12.79 9.36
CA LEU A 311 -18.35 14.05 8.58
C LEU A 311 -16.95 14.47 8.19
N GLN A 312 -16.57 14.19 6.94
CA GLN A 312 -15.21 14.34 6.47
C GLN A 312 -15.01 15.58 5.61
N VAL A 313 -13.95 16.35 5.89
CA VAL A 313 -13.53 17.50 5.09
C VAL A 313 -12.21 17.15 4.40
N TRP A 314 -12.21 17.25 3.08
CA TRP A 314 -11.05 16.98 2.24
C TRP A 314 -10.66 18.23 1.45
N GLN A 315 -9.37 18.40 1.18
CA GLN A 315 -8.85 19.48 0.36
C GLN A 315 -7.83 18.98 -0.66
N LYS A 316 -7.76 19.67 -1.81
CA LYS A 316 -6.78 19.40 -2.86
C LYS A 316 -6.33 20.73 -3.48
N PRO A 317 -5.04 21.08 -3.39
CA PRO A 317 -4.51 22.26 -4.08
C PRO A 317 -4.52 22.05 -5.58
N LEU A 318 -4.84 23.13 -6.31
CA LEU A 318 -4.88 23.15 -7.76
C LEU A 318 -3.85 24.13 -8.34
N LYS A 319 -3.42 23.90 -9.57
CA LYS A 319 -2.37 24.69 -10.24
C LYS A 319 -2.69 26.18 -10.33
N ASP A 320 -3.96 26.54 -10.47
CA ASP A 320 -4.40 27.94 -10.56
C ASP A 320 -4.40 28.69 -9.21
N GLY A 321 -3.94 28.01 -8.15
CA GLY A 321 -3.85 28.52 -6.79
C GLY A 321 -5.15 28.42 -5.99
N SER A 322 -6.23 27.90 -6.57
CA SER A 322 -7.46 27.56 -5.85
C SER A 322 -7.30 26.23 -5.09
N ILE A 323 -8.26 25.95 -4.21
CA ILE A 323 -8.37 24.69 -3.48
C ILE A 323 -9.71 24.04 -3.82
N ALA A 324 -9.68 22.79 -4.28
CA ALA A 324 -10.87 21.97 -4.31
C ALA A 324 -11.13 21.43 -2.90
N VAL A 325 -12.38 21.52 -2.46
CA VAL A 325 -12.84 21.04 -1.16
C VAL A 325 -13.99 20.07 -1.37
N ALA A 326 -13.89 18.88 -0.76
CA ALA A 326 -15.00 17.95 -0.69
C ALA A 326 -15.46 17.83 0.77
N LEU A 327 -16.76 18.03 0.97
CA LEU A 327 -17.46 17.76 2.23
C LEU A 327 -18.23 16.45 2.02
N LEU A 328 -17.78 15.38 2.68
CA LEU A 328 -18.32 14.02 2.54
C LEU A 328 -19.04 13.61 3.83
N ASN A 329 -20.30 13.26 3.71
CA ASN A 329 -21.09 12.70 4.80
C ASN A 329 -21.14 11.17 4.69
N VAL A 330 -20.39 10.45 5.54
CA VAL A 330 -20.37 8.99 5.59
C VAL A 330 -21.51 8.42 6.44
N THR A 331 -22.28 9.28 7.11
CA THR A 331 -23.37 8.86 8.01
C THR A 331 -24.70 8.66 7.29
N ASN A 332 -25.66 8.05 7.96
CA ASN A 332 -26.99 7.78 7.43
C ASN A 332 -28.01 8.93 7.73
N VAL A 333 -27.53 10.11 8.16
CA VAL A 333 -28.37 11.28 8.49
C VAL A 333 -27.81 12.52 7.83
N SER A 334 -28.70 13.42 7.40
CA SER A 334 -28.29 14.73 6.86
C SER A 334 -27.60 15.57 7.94
N ALA A 335 -26.51 16.25 7.59
CA ALA A 335 -25.72 17.02 8.53
C ALA A 335 -25.26 18.36 7.95
N GLY A 336 -25.23 19.40 8.80
CA GLY A 336 -24.57 20.66 8.47
C GLY A 336 -23.04 20.49 8.53
N MET A 337 -22.36 20.79 7.44
CA MET A 337 -20.90 20.75 7.38
C MET A 337 -20.32 22.10 6.95
N TYR A 338 -19.07 22.34 7.29
CA TYR A 338 -18.36 23.56 6.92
C TYR A 338 -16.87 23.32 6.74
N VAL A 339 -16.24 24.27 6.05
CA VAL A 339 -14.77 24.43 5.99
C VAL A 339 -14.47 25.92 6.16
N THR A 340 -13.47 26.27 6.97
CA THR A 340 -13.00 27.63 7.10
C THR A 340 -11.94 27.96 6.05
N LEU A 341 -11.83 29.22 5.67
CA LEU A 341 -10.79 29.70 4.75
C LEU A 341 -9.39 29.44 5.31
N GLU A 342 -9.22 29.57 6.62
CA GLU A 342 -7.94 29.35 7.30
C GLU A 342 -7.49 27.90 7.22
N GLU A 343 -8.38 26.92 7.42
CA GLU A 343 -8.06 25.47 7.31
C GLU A 343 -7.48 25.13 5.94
N ILE A 344 -7.93 25.79 4.88
CA ILE A 344 -7.49 25.55 3.49
C ILE A 344 -6.44 26.57 3.00
N GLY A 345 -5.89 27.39 3.89
CA GLY A 345 -4.78 28.28 3.59
C GLY A 345 -5.12 29.60 2.92
N PHE A 346 -6.34 30.10 3.10
CA PHE A 346 -6.73 31.43 2.68
C PHE A 346 -6.90 32.39 3.88
N LYS A 347 -6.72 33.68 3.60
CA LYS A 347 -6.91 34.71 4.61
C LYS A 347 -8.41 34.83 4.95
N LYS A 348 -8.72 34.79 6.24
CA LYS A 348 -9.99 35.18 6.78
C LYS A 348 -10.19 36.71 6.58
N ASP A 349 -11.44 37.18 6.60
CA ASP A 349 -11.85 38.58 6.39
C ASP A 349 -11.45 39.13 4.98
N VAL A 350 -11.12 38.25 4.05
CA VAL A 350 -10.86 38.60 2.65
C VAL A 350 -11.76 37.75 1.75
N THR A 351 -12.51 38.40 0.90
CA THR A 351 -13.47 37.77 0.00
C THR A 351 -12.81 36.67 -0.83
N SER A 352 -13.39 35.48 -0.76
CA SER A 352 -13.01 34.29 -1.55
C SER A 352 -14.20 33.83 -2.38
N SER A 353 -13.97 33.54 -3.66
CA SER A 353 -14.98 32.98 -4.55
C SER A 353 -15.20 31.49 -4.25
N VAL A 354 -16.44 31.04 -4.40
CA VAL A 354 -16.85 29.65 -4.23
C VAL A 354 -17.61 29.20 -5.48
N ARG A 355 -17.23 28.05 -6.05
CA ARG A 355 -17.89 27.45 -7.21
C ARG A 355 -18.27 26.00 -6.92
N ASP A 356 -19.55 25.70 -7.08
CA ASP A 356 -20.08 24.33 -7.06
C ASP A 356 -19.69 23.62 -8.36
N LEU A 357 -18.89 22.56 -8.25
CA LEU A 357 -18.33 21.86 -9.41
C LEU A 357 -19.32 20.88 -10.04
N TRP A 358 -20.25 20.33 -9.26
CA TRP A 358 -21.29 19.46 -9.80
C TRP A 358 -22.36 20.24 -10.56
N ASN A 359 -22.83 21.36 -9.99
CA ASN A 359 -23.86 22.20 -10.61
C ASN A 359 -23.24 23.22 -11.57
N ARG A 360 -21.91 23.36 -11.62
CA ARG A 360 -21.14 24.30 -12.45
C ARG A 360 -21.61 25.75 -12.26
N LYS A 361 -21.87 26.10 -11.01
CA LYS A 361 -22.46 27.38 -10.62
C LYS A 361 -21.59 28.10 -9.60
N ASP A 362 -21.39 29.38 -9.80
CA ASP A 362 -20.78 30.23 -8.78
C ASP A 362 -21.79 30.46 -7.65
N LEU A 363 -21.32 30.25 -6.43
CA LEU A 363 -22.08 30.46 -5.20
C LEU A 363 -21.75 31.83 -4.61
N GLU A 364 -22.44 32.21 -3.56
CA GLU A 364 -22.12 33.41 -2.79
C GLU A 364 -20.68 33.35 -2.26
N ALA A 365 -19.95 34.44 -2.45
CA ALA A 365 -18.57 34.55 -1.98
C ALA A 365 -18.54 34.61 -0.44
N THR A 366 -17.46 34.08 0.14
CA THR A 366 -17.31 34.05 1.60
C THR A 366 -16.07 34.81 2.06
N ILE A 367 -16.10 35.28 3.32
CA ILE A 367 -14.94 35.90 3.99
C ILE A 367 -14.41 35.07 5.15
N ASP A 368 -15.09 33.99 5.53
CA ASP A 368 -14.74 33.18 6.71
C ASP A 368 -14.83 31.68 6.42
N SER A 369 -15.99 31.21 5.98
CA SER A 369 -16.24 29.77 5.81
C SER A 369 -17.29 29.48 4.73
N PHE A 370 -17.15 28.32 4.07
CA PHE A 370 -18.22 27.73 3.28
C PHE A 370 -19.00 26.73 4.14
N LYS A 371 -20.33 26.80 4.11
CA LYS A 371 -21.24 25.95 4.91
C LYS A 371 -22.37 25.44 4.03
N THR A 372 -22.75 24.17 4.23
CA THR A 372 -23.92 23.59 3.56
C THR A 372 -24.46 22.40 4.33
N ILE A 373 -25.70 21.98 4.02
CA ILE A 373 -26.26 20.71 4.49
C ILE A 373 -25.89 19.64 3.47
N ILE A 374 -25.49 18.47 3.94
CA ILE A 374 -25.07 17.35 3.12
C ILE A 374 -25.92 16.13 3.48
N GLU A 375 -26.54 15.55 2.47
CA GLU A 375 -27.37 14.37 2.61
C GLU A 375 -26.54 13.11 2.95
N PRO A 376 -27.15 12.03 3.43
CA PRO A 376 -26.47 10.77 3.67
C PRO A 376 -25.71 10.28 2.44
N HIS A 377 -24.45 9.87 2.64
CA HIS A 377 -23.54 9.36 1.63
C HIS A 377 -23.18 10.34 0.49
N GLU A 378 -23.56 11.62 0.63
CA GLU A 378 -23.28 12.65 -0.36
C GLU A 378 -21.88 13.28 -0.15
N ALA A 379 -21.24 13.62 -1.28
CA ALA A 379 -20.06 14.48 -1.34
C ALA A 379 -20.38 15.76 -2.12
N VAL A 380 -20.43 16.89 -1.42
CA VAL A 380 -20.46 18.23 -2.06
C VAL A 380 -19.03 18.65 -2.37
N VAL A 381 -18.78 19.04 -3.63
CA VAL A 381 -17.45 19.45 -4.08
C VAL A 381 -17.48 20.88 -4.59
N VAL A 382 -16.68 21.75 -3.94
CA VAL A 382 -16.55 23.14 -4.33
C VAL A 382 -15.09 23.50 -4.61
N LYS A 383 -14.90 24.47 -5.51
CA LYS A 383 -13.60 25.11 -5.75
C LYS A 383 -13.60 26.48 -5.12
N ILE A 384 -12.66 26.72 -4.20
CA ILE A 384 -12.53 27.99 -3.49
C ILE A 384 -11.26 28.68 -3.94
N LYS A 385 -11.34 29.99 -4.24
CA LYS A 385 -10.20 30.81 -4.61
C LYS A 385 -10.19 32.10 -3.81
N GLY A 386 -9.10 32.31 -3.09
CA GLY A 386 -8.95 33.45 -2.19
C GLY A 386 -7.49 33.95 -2.12
N LYS A 387 -7.24 34.92 -1.27
CA LYS A 387 -5.89 35.39 -0.97
C LYS A 387 -5.21 34.40 -0.02
N LYS A 388 -4.08 33.83 -0.42
CA LYS A 388 -3.33 32.88 0.41
C LYS A 388 -2.89 33.51 1.73
N SER A 389 -2.98 32.73 2.81
CA SER A 389 -2.37 33.01 4.11
C SER A 389 -0.96 32.42 4.16
N SER A 390 -0.10 32.93 5.05
CA SER A 390 1.10 32.24 5.49
C SER A 390 0.73 31.03 6.36
N VAL A 391 1.69 30.14 6.59
CA VAL A 391 1.53 29.07 7.59
C VAL A 391 1.23 29.71 8.95
N SER A 392 0.12 29.32 9.59
CA SER A 392 -0.30 29.88 10.88
C SER A 392 0.08 28.97 12.05
N THR A 393 0.25 27.69 11.80
CA THR A 393 0.61 26.68 12.81
C THR A 393 1.63 25.71 12.26
N LEU A 394 2.70 25.48 12.99
CA LEU A 394 3.69 24.42 12.72
C LEU A 394 4.20 23.90 14.08
N LYS A 395 3.82 22.68 14.45
CA LYS A 395 4.15 22.13 15.76
C LYS A 395 4.29 20.62 15.72
N PHE A 396 5.37 20.07 16.26
CA PHE A 396 5.45 18.65 16.59
C PHE A 396 4.48 18.30 17.71
N GLU A 397 3.83 17.14 17.62
CA GLU A 397 2.94 16.63 18.68
C GLU A 397 3.65 16.42 20.02
N LYS A 398 4.98 16.16 19.96
CA LYS A 398 5.86 15.98 21.13
C LYS A 398 7.06 16.91 21.05
N ALA A 399 7.38 17.59 22.15
CA ALA A 399 8.57 18.43 22.24
C ALA A 399 9.86 17.60 22.46
N SER A 400 9.72 16.37 22.96
CA SER A 400 10.84 15.44 23.15
C SER A 400 10.41 13.99 23.00
N ILE A 401 11.34 13.17 22.52
CA ILE A 401 11.20 11.73 22.31
C ILE A 401 12.39 11.02 22.90
N LYS A 402 12.17 9.86 23.52
CA LYS A 402 13.22 8.88 23.86
C LYS A 402 12.98 7.63 23.02
N ILE A 403 14.02 7.18 22.33
CA ILE A 403 13.96 6.01 21.47
C ILE A 403 15.21 5.17 21.69
N ASN A 404 15.09 3.84 21.80
CA ASN A 404 16.26 2.98 21.91
C ASN A 404 16.88 2.74 20.53
N LYS A 405 18.22 2.65 20.48
CA LYS A 405 18.95 2.27 19.28
C LYS A 405 18.41 1.00 18.66
N GLY A 406 18.20 0.99 17.35
CA GLY A 406 17.62 -0.09 16.58
C GLY A 406 16.10 -0.03 16.45
N ASN A 407 15.41 0.83 17.21
CA ASN A 407 13.96 0.97 17.16
C ASN A 407 13.53 2.10 16.20
N HIS A 408 12.23 2.07 15.83
CA HIS A 408 11.56 3.09 15.02
C HIS A 408 10.43 3.75 15.81
N GLN A 409 10.10 4.99 15.47
CA GLN A 409 8.94 5.68 16.00
C GLN A 409 8.43 6.70 14.98
N CYS A 410 7.12 6.80 14.81
CA CYS A 410 6.53 7.90 14.02
C CYS A 410 6.29 9.13 14.90
N ILE A 411 6.46 10.30 14.27
CA ILE A 411 6.11 11.59 14.85
C ILE A 411 5.25 12.38 13.87
N GLN A 412 4.20 13.01 14.36
CA GLN A 412 3.30 13.83 13.57
C GLN A 412 3.53 15.32 13.82
N LEU A 413 3.30 16.12 12.76
CA LEU A 413 3.25 17.58 12.83
C LEU A 413 1.81 18.07 12.67
N THR A 414 1.40 19.00 13.52
CA THR A 414 0.24 19.84 13.26
C THR A 414 0.68 21.00 12.39
N VAL A 415 0.07 21.13 11.22
CA VAL A 415 0.37 22.17 10.22
C VAL A 415 -0.94 22.79 9.74
N ILE A 416 -1.03 24.10 9.74
CA ILE A 416 -2.17 24.83 9.16
C ILE A 416 -1.64 25.88 8.19
N PRO A 417 -2.02 25.81 6.91
CA PRO A 417 -2.83 24.77 6.26
C PRO A 417 -2.04 23.45 6.16
N SER A 418 -2.72 22.32 6.23
CA SER A 418 -2.10 20.98 6.35
C SER A 418 -1.23 20.56 5.14
N ILE A 419 -1.40 21.24 4.01
CA ILE A 419 -0.66 21.02 2.75
C ILE A 419 0.50 22.00 2.56
N ALA A 420 0.84 22.81 3.57
CA ALA A 420 1.95 23.73 3.45
C ALA A 420 3.27 22.97 3.21
N PRO A 421 4.10 23.37 2.22
CA PRO A 421 5.39 22.73 2.03
C PRO A 421 6.28 22.93 3.25
N LEU A 422 6.91 21.85 3.70
CA LEU A 422 7.79 21.83 4.88
C LEU A 422 9.16 21.26 4.52
N ALA A 423 10.19 21.77 5.19
CA ALA A 423 11.47 21.10 5.30
C ALA A 423 11.60 20.48 6.68
N VAL A 424 11.82 19.17 6.75
CA VAL A 424 12.06 18.45 8.02
C VAL A 424 13.43 17.81 7.97
N THR A 425 14.26 18.10 8.96
CA THR A 425 15.66 17.66 9.00
C THR A 425 16.03 17.10 10.37
N SER A 426 17.00 16.19 10.39
CA SER A 426 17.71 15.76 11.60
C SER A 426 19.02 16.56 11.75
N SER A 427 19.37 16.95 12.97
CA SER A 427 20.67 17.58 13.26
C SER A 427 21.85 16.63 13.07
N ASN A 428 21.61 15.32 13.02
CA ASN A 428 22.62 14.28 12.78
C ASN A 428 21.96 13.04 12.13
N GLU A 429 22.09 12.92 10.83
CA GLU A 429 21.51 11.83 10.03
C GLU A 429 22.22 10.48 10.25
N ASP A 430 23.47 10.47 10.68
CA ASP A 430 24.18 9.25 11.07
C ASP A 430 23.62 8.60 12.34
N ASN A 431 23.02 9.41 13.22
CA ASN A 431 22.43 8.92 14.45
C ASN A 431 20.93 8.67 14.32
N LEU A 432 20.23 9.52 13.57
CA LEU A 432 18.76 9.49 13.42
C LEU A 432 18.39 9.76 11.97
N SER A 433 17.93 8.73 11.26
CA SER A 433 17.36 8.91 9.92
C SER A 433 15.88 9.26 9.97
N LEU A 434 15.44 10.00 8.95
CA LEU A 434 14.05 10.43 8.76
C LEU A 434 13.52 9.91 7.42
N SER A 435 12.30 9.39 7.42
CA SER A 435 11.58 9.08 6.18
C SER A 435 10.11 9.49 6.31
N ILE A 436 9.46 9.74 5.17
CA ILE A 436 8.04 10.07 5.14
C ILE A 436 7.25 8.78 5.46
N ALA A 437 6.29 8.88 6.38
CA ALA A 437 5.40 7.78 6.77
C ALA A 437 3.92 8.10 6.47
N GLY A 438 3.60 9.34 6.12
CA GLY A 438 2.25 9.78 5.81
C GLY A 438 2.14 11.30 5.73
N VAL A 439 0.92 11.80 5.62
CA VAL A 439 0.66 13.25 5.61
C VAL A 439 1.15 13.88 6.92
N ASN A 440 2.11 14.79 6.82
CA ASN A 440 2.77 15.44 7.96
C ASN A 440 3.28 14.46 9.04
N THR A 441 3.57 13.22 8.66
CA THR A 441 4.03 12.15 9.55
C THR A 441 5.38 11.64 9.10
N TYR A 442 6.32 11.54 10.03
CA TYR A 442 7.70 11.13 9.76
C TYR A 442 8.07 9.94 10.63
N LYS A 443 8.71 8.94 10.02
CA LYS A 443 9.31 7.80 10.69
C LYS A 443 10.73 8.17 11.10
N LEU A 444 11.01 8.00 12.38
CA LEU A 444 12.32 8.16 13.01
C LEU A 444 12.96 6.79 13.13
N THR A 445 14.20 6.62 12.64
CA THR A 445 14.97 5.40 12.82
C THR A 445 16.24 5.72 13.62
N ALA A 446 16.36 5.12 14.82
CA ALA A 446 17.48 5.34 15.73
C ALA A 446 18.69 4.47 15.36
N LEU A 447 19.72 5.04 14.75
CA LEU A 447 20.91 4.34 14.21
C LEU A 447 22.05 4.24 15.21
N LYS A 448 22.34 5.33 15.93
CA LYS A 448 23.43 5.40 16.95
C LYS A 448 22.96 6.18 18.18
N GLU A 449 23.50 5.82 19.32
CA GLU A 449 23.26 6.50 20.59
C GLU A 449 23.65 7.99 20.56
N GLY A 450 22.93 8.82 21.29
CA GLY A 450 23.20 10.24 21.41
C GLY A 450 21.95 11.11 21.39
N ASN A 451 22.14 12.40 21.29
CA ASN A 451 21.07 13.39 21.20
C ASN A 451 21.01 13.98 19.80
N CYS A 452 19.80 14.09 19.27
CA CYS A 452 19.50 14.74 17.99
C CYS A 452 18.35 15.73 18.17
N ILE A 453 18.25 16.68 17.26
CA ILE A 453 17.12 17.60 17.17
C ILE A 453 16.50 17.41 15.78
N ILE A 454 15.19 17.14 15.76
CA ILE A 454 14.41 17.21 14.53
C ILE A 454 13.89 18.63 14.43
N LYS A 455 14.08 19.27 13.28
CA LYS A 455 13.57 20.60 12.99
C LYS A 455 12.65 20.57 11.78
N ALA A 456 11.44 21.11 11.93
CA ALA A 456 10.53 21.42 10.84
C ALA A 456 10.53 22.93 10.60
N SER A 457 10.51 23.35 9.33
CA SER A 457 10.44 24.76 8.94
C SER A 457 9.46 24.93 7.80
N SER A 458 8.66 26.01 7.83
CA SER A 458 7.84 26.41 6.68
C SER A 458 8.73 26.86 5.52
N SER A 459 8.26 26.70 4.29
CA SER A 459 9.02 27.03 3.08
C SER A 459 9.38 28.52 2.97
N ASP A 460 8.57 29.39 3.58
CA ASP A 460 8.81 30.83 3.68
C ASP A 460 9.76 31.22 4.83
N GLY A 461 10.17 30.24 5.65
CA GLY A 461 11.05 30.42 6.80
C GLY A 461 10.43 31.16 7.99
N THR A 462 9.13 31.50 7.95
CA THR A 462 8.47 32.29 8.98
C THR A 462 8.21 31.53 10.27
N LEU A 463 7.97 30.21 10.16
CA LEU A 463 7.73 29.33 11.29
C LEU A 463 8.72 28.17 11.33
N SER A 464 9.08 27.79 12.54
CA SER A 464 9.82 26.55 12.78
C SER A 464 9.38 25.91 14.09
N SER A 465 9.50 24.59 14.13
CA SER A 465 9.27 23.77 15.32
C SER A 465 10.40 22.78 15.49
N SER A 466 10.69 22.37 16.70
CA SER A 466 11.71 21.38 16.96
C SER A 466 11.27 20.34 18.00
N CYS A 467 11.81 19.12 17.86
CA CYS A 467 11.64 18.04 18.83
C CYS A 467 13.02 17.50 19.18
N ASN A 468 13.30 17.38 20.48
CA ASN A 468 14.54 16.77 20.98
C ASN A 468 14.40 15.25 20.97
N VAL A 469 15.36 14.55 20.39
CA VAL A 469 15.37 13.08 20.34
C VAL A 469 16.59 12.57 21.13
N GLN A 470 16.35 11.86 22.20
CA GLN A 470 17.38 11.14 22.97
C GLN A 470 17.39 9.69 22.51
N ILE A 471 18.46 9.27 21.85
CA ILE A 471 18.68 7.88 21.46
C ILE A 471 19.44 7.17 22.57
N LEU A 472 18.73 6.28 23.25
CA LEU A 472 19.24 5.48 24.35
C LEU A 472 19.98 4.25 23.82
N PRO A 473 20.86 3.61 24.61
CA PRO A 473 21.38 2.29 24.30
C PRO A 473 20.26 1.30 23.98
N SER A 474 20.57 0.25 23.19
CA SER A 474 19.64 -0.84 23.01
C SER A 474 19.26 -1.41 24.38
N SER A 475 17.99 -1.56 24.64
CA SER A 475 17.51 -2.19 25.87
C SER A 475 17.60 -3.72 25.84
N ILE A 476 17.91 -4.30 24.67
CA ILE A 476 18.07 -5.73 24.49
C ILE A 476 19.46 -6.14 24.98
N PRO A 477 19.60 -7.27 25.76
CA PRO A 477 20.90 -7.75 26.18
C PRO A 477 21.85 -7.97 25.00
N SER A 478 23.14 -7.66 25.18
CA SER A 478 24.14 -7.66 24.09
C SER A 478 24.36 -8.99 23.38
N THR A 479 23.85 -10.09 23.97
CA THR A 479 23.86 -11.42 23.36
C THR A 479 22.68 -11.66 22.38
N TRP A 480 21.78 -10.69 22.25
CA TRP A 480 20.62 -10.73 21.39
C TRP A 480 20.70 -9.61 20.35
N GLU A 481 20.16 -9.89 19.15
CA GLU A 481 19.96 -8.91 18.10
C GLU A 481 18.46 -8.74 17.86
N PHE A 482 18.06 -7.56 17.47
CA PHE A 482 16.70 -7.26 16.99
C PHE A 482 16.74 -7.01 15.51
N GLU A 483 15.82 -7.61 14.77
CA GLU A 483 15.61 -7.42 13.35
C GLU A 483 14.13 -7.16 13.06
N ASP A 484 13.84 -6.09 12.35
CA ASP A 484 12.52 -5.81 11.78
C ASP A 484 12.54 -6.29 10.31
N ILE A 485 12.11 -7.52 10.08
CA ILE A 485 12.15 -8.15 8.75
C ILE A 485 11.12 -7.50 7.85
N LYS A 486 11.61 -6.86 6.77
CA LYS A 486 10.86 -6.00 5.83
C LYS A 486 10.35 -4.67 6.41
N ASP A 487 11.01 -4.14 7.43
CA ASP A 487 10.81 -2.76 7.93
C ASP A 487 9.34 -2.41 8.25
N ASN A 488 8.74 -3.16 9.17
CA ASN A 488 7.31 -3.08 9.50
C ASN A 488 6.99 -2.20 10.73
N LYS A 489 7.85 -1.28 11.13
CA LYS A 489 7.69 -0.42 12.32
C LYS A 489 7.75 -1.17 13.65
N ALA A 490 8.43 -2.30 13.68
CA ALA A 490 8.58 -3.12 14.87
C ALA A 490 9.50 -2.48 15.91
N SER A 491 9.35 -2.88 17.16
CA SER A 491 10.24 -2.50 18.25
C SER A 491 10.42 -3.64 19.26
N ALA A 492 11.54 -3.61 20.00
CA ALA A 492 11.78 -4.57 21.07
C ALA A 492 12.45 -3.92 22.27
N VAL A 493 11.99 -4.27 23.47
CA VAL A 493 12.50 -3.80 24.75
C VAL A 493 12.66 -4.98 25.70
N TYR A 494 13.79 -5.04 26.40
CA TYR A 494 13.99 -5.98 27.52
C TYR A 494 14.07 -5.21 28.84
N LYS A 495 13.20 -5.54 29.77
CA LYS A 495 13.17 -4.92 31.08
C LYS A 495 12.71 -5.95 32.16
N ASP A 496 13.42 -5.99 33.27
CA ASP A 496 13.06 -6.81 34.45
C ASP A 496 12.77 -8.29 34.11
N GLY A 497 13.58 -8.88 33.21
CA GLY A 497 13.43 -10.27 32.78
C GLY A 497 12.41 -10.52 31.67
N VAL A 498 11.72 -9.48 31.18
CA VAL A 498 10.65 -9.59 30.18
C VAL A 498 11.10 -8.95 28.87
N PHE A 499 11.00 -9.69 27.78
CA PHE A 499 11.03 -9.14 26.42
C PHE A 499 9.63 -8.69 26.04
N SER A 500 9.49 -7.42 25.67
CA SER A 500 8.29 -6.84 25.06
C SER A 500 8.62 -6.54 23.60
N ILE A 501 7.95 -7.20 22.67
CA ILE A 501 8.20 -7.11 21.23
C ILE A 501 6.91 -6.64 20.56
N GLU A 502 6.98 -5.54 19.85
CA GLU A 502 5.91 -5.06 18.98
C GLU A 502 6.27 -5.45 17.54
N GLY A 503 5.44 -6.24 16.88
CA GLY A 503 5.64 -6.67 15.51
C GLY A 503 4.41 -6.34 14.65
N ALA A 504 4.62 -5.66 13.54
CA ALA A 504 3.66 -5.60 12.44
C ALA A 504 3.92 -6.78 11.48
N GLY A 505 3.42 -6.69 10.26
CA GLY A 505 3.71 -7.61 9.17
C GLY A 505 2.52 -8.40 8.71
N ALA A 506 2.48 -8.64 7.39
CA ALA A 506 1.38 -9.36 6.75
C ALA A 506 1.32 -10.82 7.19
N ASP A 507 2.48 -11.50 7.26
CA ASP A 507 2.54 -12.89 7.75
C ASP A 507 3.99 -13.42 7.93
N ILE A 508 4.12 -14.55 8.63
CA ILE A 508 5.24 -15.51 8.58
C ILE A 508 4.70 -16.73 7.83
N TRP A 509 4.63 -16.64 6.51
CA TRP A 509 3.99 -17.65 5.67
C TRP A 509 4.41 -17.49 4.20
N SER A 510 3.84 -18.35 3.32
CA SER A 510 4.14 -18.35 1.89
C SER A 510 5.65 -18.39 1.63
N SER A 511 6.15 -17.56 0.75
CA SER A 511 7.55 -17.54 0.32
C SER A 511 8.37 -16.42 0.95
N SER A 512 7.75 -15.48 1.65
CA SER A 512 8.40 -14.29 2.18
C SER A 512 7.69 -13.76 3.43
N ASP A 513 8.45 -13.50 4.48
CA ASP A 513 7.96 -13.17 5.80
C ASP A 513 8.07 -11.67 6.09
N GLN A 514 7.14 -11.16 6.94
CA GLN A 514 7.17 -9.82 7.49
C GLN A 514 6.87 -9.90 8.99
N PHE A 515 7.87 -9.64 9.86
CA PHE A 515 7.70 -9.79 11.30
C PHE A 515 8.88 -9.22 12.11
N ALA A 516 8.67 -9.01 13.40
CA ALA A 516 9.71 -8.67 14.37
C ALA A 516 10.43 -9.91 14.88
N PHE A 517 11.76 -9.91 14.91
CA PHE A 517 12.58 -11.03 15.34
C PHE A 517 13.66 -10.60 16.33
N VAL A 518 13.55 -11.05 17.59
CA VAL A 518 14.63 -10.94 18.57
C VAL A 518 15.35 -12.27 18.63
N HIS A 519 16.62 -12.29 18.21
CA HIS A 519 17.35 -13.53 17.94
C HIS A 519 18.81 -13.48 18.37
N ARG A 520 19.43 -14.64 18.37
CA ARG A 520 20.88 -14.80 18.43
C ARG A 520 21.33 -15.93 17.51
N LYS A 521 22.61 -15.91 17.13
CA LYS A 521 23.24 -16.99 16.36
C LYS A 521 23.53 -18.17 17.27
N VAL A 522 23.30 -19.37 16.75
CA VAL A 522 23.63 -20.64 17.40
C VAL A 522 24.23 -21.61 16.39
N GLU A 523 25.00 -22.55 16.91
CA GLU A 523 25.57 -23.67 16.17
C GLU A 523 25.14 -24.98 16.86
N LYS A 524 25.20 -26.10 16.15
CA LYS A 524 24.81 -27.44 16.64
C LYS A 524 23.33 -27.50 17.04
N ASP A 525 22.95 -28.64 17.57
CA ASP A 525 21.57 -28.89 18.02
C ASP A 525 21.26 -28.16 19.33
N ASN A 526 20.22 -27.37 19.33
CA ASN A 526 19.77 -26.54 20.40
C ASN A 526 18.26 -26.63 20.63
N TYR A 527 17.80 -26.26 21.82
CA TYR A 527 16.41 -25.89 22.05
C TYR A 527 16.27 -24.43 22.43
N ILE A 528 15.08 -23.89 22.18
CA ILE A 528 14.60 -22.62 22.78
C ILE A 528 13.30 -22.88 23.49
N SER A 529 13.14 -22.32 24.69
CA SER A 529 11.88 -22.33 25.43
C SER A 529 11.62 -20.97 26.07
N ALA A 530 10.36 -20.59 26.18
CA ALA A 530 9.93 -19.37 26.86
C ALA A 530 8.50 -19.50 27.34
N ARG A 531 8.13 -18.66 28.33
CA ARG A 531 6.75 -18.38 28.63
C ARG A 531 6.27 -17.20 27.78
N ILE A 532 5.24 -17.43 26.99
CA ILE A 532 4.51 -16.39 26.30
C ILE A 532 3.44 -15.88 27.26
N ILE A 533 3.60 -14.62 27.69
CA ILE A 533 2.76 -14.02 28.75
C ILE A 533 1.46 -13.48 28.14
N SER A 534 1.59 -12.74 27.03
CA SER A 534 0.48 -12.07 26.37
C SER A 534 0.78 -11.80 24.90
N GLN A 535 -0.27 -11.61 24.10
CA GLN A 535 -0.22 -11.07 22.75
C GLN A 535 -1.46 -10.19 22.47
N THR A 536 -1.32 -9.19 21.61
CA THR A 536 -2.46 -8.40 21.13
C THR A 536 -3.19 -9.19 20.05
N ASN A 537 -4.51 -9.28 20.16
CA ASN A 537 -5.33 -9.86 19.09
C ASN A 537 -5.52 -8.83 17.96
N THR A 538 -4.64 -8.85 16.99
CA THR A 538 -4.70 -8.01 15.77
C THR A 538 -5.37 -8.73 14.61
N ASP A 539 -5.37 -10.07 14.65
CA ASP A 539 -5.96 -10.97 13.65
C ASP A 539 -6.01 -12.39 14.24
N PRO A 540 -6.98 -13.24 13.86
CA PRO A 540 -7.02 -14.65 14.28
C PRO A 540 -5.74 -15.44 13.99
N TRP A 541 -4.93 -15.05 13.01
CA TRP A 541 -3.65 -15.64 12.64
C TRP A 541 -2.43 -14.80 13.06
N ALA A 542 -2.58 -13.75 13.85
CA ALA A 542 -1.43 -13.09 14.45
C ALA A 542 -0.55 -14.11 15.19
N LYS A 543 0.77 -13.98 15.07
CA LYS A 543 1.71 -15.01 15.54
C LYS A 543 2.62 -14.45 16.62
N THR A 544 2.77 -15.23 17.69
CA THR A 544 3.72 -14.99 18.77
C THR A 544 4.39 -16.32 19.13
N GLY A 545 5.70 -16.44 18.89
CA GLY A 545 6.31 -17.75 19.00
C GLY A 545 7.83 -17.80 19.09
N LEU A 546 8.33 -19.02 19.03
CA LEU A 546 9.76 -19.37 19.10
C LEU A 546 10.18 -19.95 17.75
N MET A 547 11.28 -19.45 17.19
CA MET A 547 11.69 -19.73 15.83
C MET A 547 13.16 -20.15 15.73
N PHE A 548 13.42 -21.13 14.87
CA PHE A 548 14.72 -21.38 14.25
C PHE A 548 14.67 -20.88 12.79
N ARG A 549 15.72 -20.19 12.32
CA ARG A 549 15.77 -19.60 10.99
C ARG A 549 17.20 -19.56 10.46
N GLU A 550 17.42 -19.86 9.16
CA GLU A 550 18.78 -19.91 8.60
C GLU A 550 19.42 -18.54 8.42
N SER A 551 18.63 -17.50 8.11
CA SER A 551 19.15 -16.15 7.85
C SER A 551 18.13 -15.06 8.14
N LYS A 552 18.55 -13.79 8.06
CA LYS A 552 17.69 -12.60 8.18
C LYS A 552 16.87 -12.34 6.88
N ALA A 553 17.16 -13.03 5.78
CA ALA A 553 16.46 -12.82 4.52
C ALA A 553 14.96 -13.13 4.66
N PRO A 554 14.05 -12.30 4.14
CA PRO A 554 12.61 -12.49 4.30
C PRO A 554 12.10 -13.86 3.83
N ASN A 555 12.74 -14.44 2.82
CA ASN A 555 12.40 -15.74 2.24
C ASN A 555 13.17 -16.93 2.83
N SER A 556 13.85 -16.75 3.96
CA SER A 556 14.69 -17.78 4.58
C SER A 556 13.91 -19.01 5.01
N SER A 557 14.54 -20.19 5.01
CA SER A 557 14.04 -21.40 5.68
C SER A 557 13.85 -21.14 7.16
N PHE A 558 12.76 -21.65 7.74
CA PHE A 558 12.46 -21.52 9.17
C PHE A 558 11.62 -22.69 9.70
N VAL A 559 11.62 -22.83 11.03
CA VAL A 559 10.63 -23.61 11.79
C VAL A 559 10.20 -22.75 12.98
N ILE A 560 8.91 -22.54 13.15
CA ILE A 560 8.32 -21.77 14.26
C ILE A 560 7.24 -22.58 14.96
N ILE A 561 7.22 -22.52 16.30
CA ILE A 561 6.06 -22.86 17.11
C ILE A 561 5.46 -21.56 17.65
N CYS A 562 4.20 -21.30 17.38
CA CYS A 562 3.56 -20.05 17.78
C CYS A 562 2.16 -20.28 18.37
N VAL A 563 1.71 -19.33 19.20
CA VAL A 563 0.31 -19.15 19.56
C VAL A 563 -0.33 -18.14 18.65
N THR A 564 -1.62 -18.34 18.36
CA THR A 564 -2.45 -17.44 17.56
C THR A 564 -3.75 -17.15 18.32
N PRO A 565 -4.36 -15.94 18.16
CA PRO A 565 -5.59 -15.61 18.89
C PRO A 565 -6.80 -16.47 18.52
N GLY A 566 -6.91 -16.90 17.25
CA GLY A 566 -8.09 -17.62 16.76
C GLY A 566 -7.87 -19.08 16.39
N ASN A 567 -6.61 -19.54 16.24
CA ASN A 567 -6.30 -20.86 15.69
C ASN A 567 -5.41 -21.73 16.61
N GLY A 568 -5.26 -21.34 17.87
CA GLY A 568 -4.51 -22.12 18.85
C GLY A 568 -3.00 -22.11 18.66
N VAL A 569 -2.34 -23.21 18.98
CA VAL A 569 -0.90 -23.42 18.80
C VAL A 569 -0.64 -24.01 17.42
N SER A 570 0.32 -23.46 16.69
CA SER A 570 0.66 -23.90 15.33
C SER A 570 2.17 -24.09 15.19
N LEU A 571 2.60 -25.24 14.70
CA LEU A 571 3.95 -25.52 14.21
C LEU A 571 3.94 -25.24 12.71
N GLN A 572 4.78 -24.30 12.26
CA GLN A 572 4.86 -23.94 10.86
C GLN A 572 6.30 -23.96 10.37
N TRP A 573 6.53 -24.30 9.11
CA TRP A 573 7.89 -24.35 8.58
C TRP A 573 7.94 -24.09 7.08
N ARG A 574 9.06 -23.53 6.64
CA ARG A 574 9.52 -23.43 5.26
C ARG A 574 10.85 -24.15 5.15
N GLU A 575 10.88 -25.23 4.37
CA GLU A 575 12.04 -26.12 4.30
C GLU A 575 13.21 -25.52 3.52
N THR A 576 12.92 -24.88 2.40
CA THR A 576 13.92 -24.27 1.52
C THR A 576 13.68 -22.77 1.39
N THR A 577 14.76 -22.02 1.14
CA THR A 577 14.65 -20.56 0.89
C THR A 577 13.69 -20.29 -0.27
N GLY A 578 12.67 -19.45 -0.03
CA GLY A 578 11.63 -19.13 -1.02
C GLY A 578 10.62 -20.26 -1.28
N GLY A 579 10.71 -21.39 -0.58
CA GLY A 579 9.79 -22.51 -0.72
C GLY A 579 8.42 -22.24 -0.07
N THR A 580 7.48 -23.16 -0.31
CA THR A 580 6.15 -23.16 0.31
C THR A 580 6.22 -23.45 1.81
N CYS A 581 5.27 -22.92 2.56
CA CYS A 581 5.12 -23.23 3.98
C CYS A 581 4.18 -24.40 4.21
N ASN A 582 4.46 -25.13 5.29
CA ASN A 582 3.61 -26.19 5.81
C ASN A 582 3.24 -25.90 7.27
N LYS A 583 2.18 -26.52 7.77
CA LYS A 583 1.77 -26.38 9.18
C LYS A 583 1.20 -27.66 9.76
N LYS A 584 1.24 -27.71 11.09
CA LYS A 584 0.55 -28.70 11.92
C LYS A 584 -0.06 -27.93 13.10
N ASP A 585 -1.38 -27.91 13.16
CA ASP A 585 -2.11 -27.17 14.19
C ASP A 585 -2.42 -28.08 15.37
N PHE A 586 -2.46 -27.48 16.59
CA PHE A 586 -2.78 -28.13 17.84
C PHE A 586 -3.93 -27.39 18.54
N SER A 587 -4.42 -27.95 19.66
CA SER A 587 -5.52 -27.35 20.42
C SER A 587 -5.24 -25.90 20.84
N ALA A 588 -6.32 -25.13 20.99
CA ALA A 588 -6.25 -23.79 21.55
C ALA A 588 -5.69 -23.83 22.98
N GLU A 589 -4.80 -22.89 23.29
CA GLU A 589 -4.21 -22.68 24.60
C GLU A 589 -4.46 -21.26 25.06
N SER A 590 -4.79 -21.10 26.34
CA SER A 590 -4.87 -19.78 26.97
C SER A 590 -3.50 -19.27 27.36
N LEU A 591 -3.26 -17.99 27.17
CA LEU A 591 -2.07 -17.33 27.68
C LEU A 591 -2.23 -17.07 29.21
N PRO A 592 -1.16 -17.17 29.99
CA PRO A 592 0.22 -17.50 29.60
C PRO A 592 0.46 -18.99 29.34
N VAL A 593 1.32 -19.31 28.36
CA VAL A 593 1.72 -20.70 28.04
C VAL A 593 3.23 -20.79 27.86
N TYR A 594 3.82 -21.93 28.22
CA TYR A 594 5.21 -22.24 27.94
C TYR A 594 5.29 -23.07 26.67
N LEU A 595 6.13 -22.65 25.72
CA LEU A 595 6.47 -23.41 24.52
C LEU A 595 7.97 -23.75 24.52
N LYS A 596 8.31 -24.89 23.92
CA LYS A 596 9.70 -25.31 23.67
C LYS A 596 9.78 -25.88 22.27
N LEU A 597 10.76 -25.42 21.50
CA LEU A 597 11.13 -25.91 20.18
C LEU A 597 12.56 -26.43 20.25
N SER A 598 12.77 -27.73 19.97
CA SER A 598 14.05 -28.40 20.01
C SER A 598 14.44 -28.88 18.62
N LYS A 599 15.69 -28.63 18.19
CA LYS A 599 16.27 -29.10 16.95
C LYS A 599 17.28 -30.21 17.22
N ASN A 600 17.13 -31.36 16.55
CA ASN A 600 18.07 -32.48 16.53
C ASN A 600 18.35 -32.91 15.08
N GLY A 601 19.48 -32.52 14.52
CA GLY A 601 19.77 -32.69 13.11
C GLY A 601 18.76 -31.97 12.22
N SER A 602 18.01 -32.71 11.40
CA SER A 602 16.90 -32.20 10.60
C SER A 602 15.54 -32.31 11.28
N THR A 603 15.47 -32.89 12.48
CA THR A 603 14.21 -33.10 13.21
C THR A 603 13.96 -31.96 14.20
N PHE A 604 12.74 -31.42 14.19
CA PHE A 604 12.26 -30.40 15.12
C PHE A 604 11.13 -30.98 15.97
N ILE A 605 11.26 -30.85 17.29
CA ILE A 605 10.33 -31.41 18.26
C ILE A 605 9.74 -30.26 19.08
N VAL A 606 8.42 -30.26 19.25
CA VAL A 606 7.70 -29.20 19.95
C VAL A 606 7.00 -29.73 21.22
N TYR A 607 7.08 -28.90 22.24
CA TYR A 607 6.49 -29.20 23.55
C TYR A 607 5.73 -27.98 24.06
N LYS A 608 4.73 -28.23 24.92
CA LYS A 608 4.07 -27.21 25.76
C LYS A 608 4.21 -27.55 27.25
N SER A 609 4.01 -26.54 28.07
CA SER A 609 3.94 -26.70 29.51
C SER A 609 3.06 -25.62 30.15
N ILE A 610 2.43 -25.94 31.28
CA ILE A 610 1.67 -24.98 32.09
C ILE A 610 2.54 -24.36 33.22
N ASN A 611 3.66 -24.99 33.59
CA ASN A 611 4.49 -24.58 34.70
C ASN A 611 5.98 -24.42 34.35
N GLY A 612 6.40 -24.67 33.13
CA GLY A 612 7.78 -24.60 32.64
C GLY A 612 8.71 -25.72 33.14
N LYS A 613 8.19 -26.69 33.87
CA LYS A 613 8.96 -27.80 34.48
C LYS A 613 8.60 -29.15 33.87
N GLN A 614 7.32 -29.42 33.71
CA GLN A 614 6.81 -30.63 33.05
C GLN A 614 6.38 -30.27 31.63
N TRP A 615 6.88 -31.03 30.65
CA TRP A 615 6.72 -30.76 29.24
C TRP A 615 5.92 -31.86 28.55
N ASP A 616 4.81 -31.49 27.96
CA ASP A 616 3.99 -32.38 27.16
C ASP A 616 4.44 -32.28 25.69
N LEU A 617 4.72 -33.41 25.09
CA LEU A 617 5.05 -33.50 23.67
C LEU A 617 3.80 -33.13 22.84
N LEU A 618 3.90 -32.10 21.98
CA LEU A 618 2.87 -31.75 21.02
C LEU A 618 3.06 -32.54 19.71
N GLY A 619 4.30 -32.66 19.23
CA GLY A 619 4.63 -33.35 18.02
C GLY A 619 6.02 -33.02 17.50
N ASP A 620 6.31 -33.53 16.32
CA ASP A 620 7.58 -33.33 15.63
C ASP A 620 7.38 -33.22 14.12
N ILE A 621 8.42 -32.72 13.44
CA ILE A 621 8.61 -32.75 11.98
C ILE A 621 10.06 -33.08 11.68
N ALA A 622 10.29 -33.73 10.54
CA ALA A 622 11.61 -33.93 9.99
C ALA A 622 11.69 -33.24 8.62
N LEU A 623 12.66 -32.34 8.46
CA LEU A 623 12.97 -31.71 7.19
C LEU A 623 13.84 -32.67 6.35
N ASN A 624 13.83 -32.53 5.03
CA ASN A 624 14.68 -33.32 4.13
C ASN A 624 16.18 -32.93 4.23
N ARG A 625 16.48 -31.82 4.90
CA ARG A 625 17.86 -31.36 5.15
C ARG A 625 18.00 -30.69 6.51
N SER A 626 19.20 -30.66 7.04
CA SER A 626 19.53 -29.84 8.20
C SER A 626 19.74 -28.37 7.83
N PHE A 627 19.55 -27.47 8.77
CA PHE A 627 19.87 -26.05 8.62
C PHE A 627 21.37 -25.84 8.47
N ILE A 628 21.76 -24.84 7.67
CA ILE A 628 23.14 -24.40 7.48
C ILE A 628 23.57 -23.63 8.74
N GLU A 629 24.69 -24.03 9.33
CA GLU A 629 25.26 -23.40 10.53
C GLU A 629 26.22 -22.23 10.16
N PRO A 630 26.29 -21.15 10.94
CA PRO A 630 25.42 -20.85 12.08
C PRO A 630 24.03 -20.40 11.63
N TYR A 631 23.00 -20.74 12.41
CA TYR A 631 21.62 -20.32 12.17
C TYR A 631 21.09 -19.47 13.34
N LEU A 632 19.93 -18.89 13.18
CA LEU A 632 19.30 -17.96 14.13
C LEU A 632 18.25 -18.69 14.96
N VAL A 633 18.20 -18.35 16.25
CA VAL A 633 17.15 -18.82 17.16
C VAL A 633 16.60 -17.65 17.95
N GLY A 634 15.27 -17.56 18.12
CA GLY A 634 14.71 -16.41 18.84
C GLY A 634 13.20 -16.39 18.95
N MET A 635 12.69 -15.20 19.31
CA MET A 635 11.29 -14.88 19.48
C MET A 635 10.79 -14.12 18.26
N ALA A 636 9.71 -14.58 17.66
CA ALA A 636 9.09 -14.01 16.46
C ALA A 636 7.69 -13.48 16.79
N VAL A 637 7.37 -12.27 16.33
CA VAL A 637 6.08 -11.61 16.53
C VAL A 637 5.60 -11.00 15.21
N CYS A 638 4.38 -11.38 14.80
CA CYS A 638 3.72 -10.87 13.59
C CYS A 638 2.27 -10.51 13.91
N ALA A 639 1.80 -9.37 13.40
CA ALA A 639 0.43 -8.91 13.59
C ALA A 639 -0.58 -9.57 12.62
N HIS A 640 -0.13 -10.25 11.59
CA HIS A 640 -0.94 -10.64 10.43
C HIS A 640 -1.68 -9.44 9.81
N SER A 641 -1.03 -8.28 9.89
CA SER A 641 -1.48 -6.98 9.40
C SER A 641 -0.27 -6.05 9.26
N SER A 642 -0.12 -5.42 8.11
CA SER A 642 0.94 -4.42 7.88
C SER A 642 0.68 -3.07 8.58
N HIS A 643 -0.53 -2.89 9.14
CA HIS A 643 -0.97 -1.61 9.73
C HIS A 643 -1.22 -1.66 11.23
N MET A 644 -1.23 -2.83 11.83
CA MET A 644 -1.42 -3.03 13.27
C MET A 644 -0.14 -3.55 13.92
N LEU A 645 0.02 -3.30 15.22
CA LEU A 645 1.13 -3.80 16.01
C LEU A 645 0.64 -4.84 17.01
N ASN A 646 1.17 -6.05 16.92
CA ASN A 646 1.00 -7.10 17.93
C ASN A 646 2.05 -6.88 19.01
N LEU A 647 1.65 -6.41 20.19
CA LEU A 647 2.51 -6.35 21.37
C LEU A 647 2.47 -7.71 22.06
N SER A 648 3.60 -8.39 22.06
CA SER A 648 3.79 -9.69 22.68
C SER A 648 4.85 -9.64 23.78
N LYS A 649 4.62 -10.37 24.88
CA LYS A 649 5.54 -10.43 26.02
C LYS A 649 6.01 -11.85 26.29
N PHE A 650 7.32 -11.99 26.51
CA PHE A 650 8.01 -13.24 26.80
C PHE A 650 8.88 -13.09 28.04
N ASP A 651 8.89 -14.12 28.91
CA ASP A 651 9.86 -14.26 29.97
C ASP A 651 10.35 -15.70 30.11
N GLN A 652 11.17 -15.97 31.10
CA GLN A 652 11.76 -17.29 31.39
C GLN A 652 12.37 -17.96 30.15
N LEU A 653 13.01 -17.13 29.30
CA LEU A 653 13.65 -17.57 28.09
C LEU A 653 14.89 -18.42 28.40
N SER A 654 14.95 -19.58 27.79
CA SER A 654 16.09 -20.50 27.88
C SER A 654 16.49 -21.02 26.52
N ILE A 655 17.79 -21.07 26.26
CA ILE A 655 18.39 -21.73 25.09
C ILE A 655 19.54 -22.60 25.60
N GLY A 656 19.57 -23.83 25.16
CA GLY A 656 20.60 -24.78 25.52
C GLY A 656 20.75 -25.92 24.51
N PRO A 657 21.74 -26.80 24.69
CA PRO A 657 21.89 -27.97 23.85
C PRO A 657 20.64 -28.85 23.90
N SER A 658 20.22 -29.36 22.74
CA SER A 658 19.15 -30.36 22.69
C SER A 658 19.58 -31.67 23.29
N GLU A 659 18.69 -32.27 24.08
CA GLU A 659 18.93 -33.63 24.59
C GLU A 659 18.93 -34.61 23.41
N LYS A 660 19.98 -35.43 23.29
CA LYS A 660 19.98 -36.52 22.30
C LYS A 660 18.96 -37.56 22.80
N LYS A 661 17.96 -37.85 21.93
CA LYS A 661 17.10 -39.01 22.13
C LYS A 661 17.88 -40.32 22.00
#